data_bea3b4a0187a0b36ffd0b3578635aa8f
#
_entry.id   bea3b4a0187a0b36ffd0b3578635aa8f
#
_cell.length_a   1.000
_cell.length_b   1.000
_cell.length_c   1.000
_cell.angle_alpha   90.00
_cell.angle_beta   90.00
_cell.angle_gamma   90.00
#
_symmetry.space_group_name_H-M   'P 1'
#
loop_
_entity.id
_entity.type
_entity.pdbx_description
1 polymer ?
#
loop_
_entity_poly.entity_id
_entity_poly.type
_entity_poly.pdbx_seq_one_letter_code
_entity_poly.pdbx_strand_id
1 'polypeptide(L)'
;MSVETNVGILAMEVYFPSSFISQKELEQANGVSQGKYTIGLGQESMSFCGDREDVNSISLTVVQSLLEKYDISTKDIGRLEVGTESLVDKSKSTKTVLMSLFEGSGNTDIEGVTVINACYGGTAALLNALMWVDSSSWDGRYAIVVAADIAVYADGPARPTGGCGAVAMLIGRNAPLRIDLRTRTTHATNVWDFFKPKMNSEYPEVNGVLSQNCYLQALDDCYTRFVAKQKAVRGVDCSVSKTDFFLFHSPYNKLVQKSFSRLAFLDIATGRLEDKKGDYFKWTDMPIDETYEDKELEIKLRDISMPLYTEKVATGCEISKNIGNTYTASVYMNLACLVSSKGAGLQGKSIALFSYGSGAMASMLSIIPSSTKTGEFTLQRMQEALDIKDRLQSREKHPPIDLTTALLRRETSHSQVPFSPTFSTDSMFPGTFYLEEINVAYERVYRRKPLNEMRFVGGPLIQDAGVTDEEEEDLAVVSSRLKSRLSFSEPPSTKMVPVAASPALKRNQTMVWASGRPNVRVVVTGIAAALPGRTKDVFAKGVNNVQRIIDGETCIGPIPDDVKDSMLDKNVALLAKNADGTQTKIPIKTHDANIQLCATIGNFNLTSYGVPESIASTMDRAVQVAVAAGLEALKDAKIVTGEGEGLSGWVLPLSMQDTTGVVYATSFPALDAAIEEVSKFFETKTVKGSQIPEIVTGLRKRLENAIGKLSPQSEEALVEISKLALEATTKEAPIKKYEFDRKFLFRVLVLGNAQLAQIVKARGPNMQTNAACAGNNICLLFIFSHRSYCLHPIKKIF
;
A
#
# COMPACT_ATOMS: atom_id res chain seq x y z
N MET A 1 -1.11 -27.76 26.82
CA MET A 1 -0.26 -27.67 25.63
C MET A 1 -1.12 -27.13 24.51
N SER A 2 -0.83 -25.94 24.04
CA SER A 2 -1.52 -25.40 22.85
C SER A 2 -1.13 -26.26 21.65
N VAL A 3 -2.14 -26.77 20.93
CA VAL A 3 -1.90 -27.47 19.66
C VAL A 3 -1.14 -26.52 18.76
N GLU A 4 0.07 -26.85 18.35
CA GLU A 4 0.81 -26.07 17.36
C GLU A 4 0.01 -26.08 16.05
N THR A 5 -0.49 -24.91 15.67
CA THR A 5 -1.15 -24.75 14.38
C THR A 5 -0.07 -24.76 13.29
N ASN A 6 -0.14 -25.72 12.38
CA ASN A 6 0.82 -25.89 11.27
C ASN A 6 0.43 -24.98 10.08
N VAL A 7 0.14 -23.69 10.35
CA VAL A 7 -0.21 -22.73 9.31
C VAL A 7 1.04 -22.20 8.62
N GLY A 8 0.98 -22.04 7.31
CA GLY A 8 2.09 -21.56 6.51
C GLY A 8 1.79 -21.52 5.01
N ILE A 9 2.86 -21.53 4.22
CA ILE A 9 2.80 -21.49 2.77
C ILE A 9 2.75 -22.93 2.22
N LEU A 10 1.66 -23.25 1.53
CA LEU A 10 1.42 -24.55 0.88
C LEU A 10 2.10 -24.64 -0.49
N ALA A 11 2.02 -23.57 -1.27
CA ALA A 11 2.52 -23.47 -2.63
C ALA A 11 2.99 -22.05 -2.92
N MET A 12 3.89 -21.91 -3.87
CA MET A 12 4.42 -20.62 -4.33
C MET A 12 4.55 -20.60 -5.84
N GLU A 13 4.32 -19.43 -6.42
CA GLU A 13 4.63 -19.11 -7.81
C GLU A 13 5.25 -17.73 -7.88
N VAL A 14 6.13 -17.51 -8.86
CA VAL A 14 6.77 -16.22 -9.11
C VAL A 14 6.57 -15.79 -10.55
N TYR A 15 6.51 -14.48 -10.75
CA TYR A 15 6.56 -13.86 -12.06
C TYR A 15 7.66 -12.79 -12.07
N PHE A 16 8.40 -12.70 -13.13
CA PHE A 16 9.28 -11.61 -13.51
C PHE A 16 9.26 -11.46 -15.04
N PRO A 17 9.42 -10.24 -15.57
CA PRO A 17 9.41 -10.01 -17.01
C PRO A 17 10.47 -10.80 -17.75
N SER A 18 10.17 -11.16 -18.99
CA SER A 18 11.14 -11.75 -19.91
C SER A 18 12.25 -10.76 -20.31
N SER A 19 11.95 -9.46 -20.29
CA SER A 19 12.89 -8.41 -20.68
C SER A 19 13.84 -8.03 -19.54
N PHE A 20 15.14 -7.99 -19.85
CA PHE A 20 16.15 -7.53 -18.89
C PHE A 20 17.28 -6.76 -19.56
N ILE A 21 18.00 -5.95 -18.78
CA ILE A 21 19.25 -5.31 -19.15
C ILE A 21 20.40 -5.78 -18.27
N SER A 22 21.62 -5.77 -18.83
CA SER A 22 22.84 -6.06 -18.09
C SER A 22 23.28 -4.83 -17.29
N GLN A 23 23.59 -5.00 -16.01
CA GLN A 23 24.13 -3.91 -15.17
C GLN A 23 25.49 -3.41 -15.68
N LYS A 24 26.31 -4.30 -16.25
CA LYS A 24 27.57 -3.93 -16.86
C LYS A 24 27.39 -3.01 -18.07
N GLU A 25 26.39 -3.27 -18.92
CA GLU A 25 26.06 -2.42 -20.06
C GLU A 25 25.45 -1.10 -19.61
N LEU A 26 24.65 -1.13 -18.53
CA LEU A 26 24.09 0.08 -17.93
C LEU A 26 25.17 0.98 -17.32
N GLU A 27 26.21 0.41 -16.69
CA GLU A 27 27.40 1.18 -16.23
C GLU A 27 28.02 1.97 -17.40
N GLN A 28 28.19 1.31 -18.53
CA GLN A 28 28.77 1.93 -19.73
C GLN A 28 27.86 3.02 -20.30
N ALA A 29 26.58 2.75 -20.45
CA ALA A 29 25.59 3.69 -20.98
C ALA A 29 25.43 4.94 -20.10
N ASN A 30 25.54 4.79 -18.79
CA ASN A 30 25.47 5.88 -17.83
C ASN A 30 26.82 6.61 -17.61
N GLY A 31 27.90 6.20 -18.29
CA GLY A 31 29.20 6.82 -18.15
C GLY A 31 29.81 6.76 -16.75
N VAL A 32 29.44 5.72 -15.97
CA VAL A 32 29.95 5.55 -14.60
C VAL A 32 31.14 4.57 -14.57
N SER A 33 31.91 4.59 -13.46
CA SER A 33 33.03 3.67 -13.30
C SER A 33 32.59 2.21 -13.35
N GLN A 34 33.37 1.38 -14.02
CA GLN A 34 33.19 -0.06 -14.06
C GLN A 34 33.12 -0.64 -12.63
N GLY A 35 32.15 -1.51 -12.38
CA GLY A 35 31.90 -2.10 -11.08
C GLY A 35 30.99 -1.27 -10.16
N LYS A 36 30.57 -0.08 -10.56
CA LYS A 36 29.70 0.76 -9.72
C LYS A 36 28.37 0.08 -9.38
N TYR A 37 27.78 -0.63 -10.33
CA TYR A 37 26.52 -1.36 -10.13
C TYR A 37 26.77 -2.84 -9.87
N THR A 38 27.64 -3.45 -10.65
CA THR A 38 27.93 -4.89 -10.55
C THR A 38 28.63 -5.24 -9.22
N ILE A 39 29.57 -4.45 -8.74
CA ILE A 39 30.29 -4.67 -7.47
C ILE A 39 29.69 -3.80 -6.35
N GLY A 40 29.44 -2.52 -6.63
CA GLY A 40 28.97 -1.55 -5.63
C GLY A 40 27.56 -1.82 -5.14
N LEU A 41 26.63 -2.26 -6.00
CA LEU A 41 25.30 -2.69 -5.65
C LEU A 41 25.19 -4.22 -5.53
N GLY A 42 26.13 -4.98 -6.12
CA GLY A 42 26.09 -6.43 -6.17
C GLY A 42 24.98 -6.96 -7.10
N GLN A 43 24.66 -6.23 -8.18
CA GLN A 43 23.62 -6.57 -9.15
C GLN A 43 24.23 -7.01 -10.48
N GLU A 44 23.67 -8.04 -11.11
CA GLU A 44 24.15 -8.57 -12.40
C GLU A 44 23.30 -8.07 -13.57
N SER A 45 21.99 -8.07 -13.37
CA SER A 45 21.02 -7.57 -14.33
C SER A 45 19.79 -7.02 -13.61
N MET A 46 18.88 -6.40 -14.35
CA MET A 46 17.57 -5.98 -13.85
C MET A 46 16.49 -6.24 -14.90
N SER A 47 15.35 -6.77 -14.47
CA SER A 47 14.16 -6.91 -15.29
C SER A 47 13.43 -5.56 -15.38
N PHE A 48 12.73 -5.34 -16.48
CA PHE A 48 11.89 -4.16 -16.66
C PHE A 48 10.60 -4.49 -17.42
N CYS A 49 9.57 -3.73 -17.15
CA CYS A 49 8.27 -3.82 -17.80
C CYS A 49 8.12 -2.77 -18.89
N GLY A 50 7.54 -3.16 -20.02
CA GLY A 50 7.01 -2.23 -21.00
C GLY A 50 5.70 -1.57 -20.55
N ASP A 51 5.03 -0.88 -21.47
CA ASP A 51 3.75 -0.20 -21.24
C ASP A 51 2.54 -1.18 -21.21
N ARG A 52 2.75 -2.45 -21.56
CA ARG A 52 1.74 -3.52 -21.49
C ARG A 52 1.68 -4.24 -20.16
N GLU A 53 2.66 -4.05 -19.29
CA GLU A 53 2.70 -4.68 -17.99
C GLU A 53 2.51 -3.66 -16.89
N ASP A 54 1.50 -3.85 -16.07
CA ASP A 54 1.25 -3.10 -14.85
C ASP A 54 1.09 -4.07 -13.66
N VAL A 55 0.90 -3.53 -12.46
CA VAL A 55 0.79 -4.36 -11.25
C VAL A 55 -0.39 -5.33 -11.32
N ASN A 56 -1.47 -4.97 -12.01
CA ASN A 56 -2.62 -5.85 -12.17
C ASN A 56 -2.28 -7.02 -13.11
N SER A 57 -1.65 -6.75 -14.26
CA SER A 57 -1.30 -7.79 -15.23
C SER A 57 -0.32 -8.82 -14.67
N ILE A 58 0.72 -8.36 -13.93
CA ILE A 58 1.68 -9.29 -13.31
C ILE A 58 1.05 -10.06 -12.14
N SER A 59 0.09 -9.44 -11.43
CA SER A 59 -0.66 -10.12 -10.36
C SER A 59 -1.62 -11.17 -10.93
N LEU A 60 -2.34 -10.86 -12.01
CA LEU A 60 -3.17 -11.82 -12.76
C LEU A 60 -2.34 -13.02 -13.22
N THR A 61 -1.16 -12.73 -13.78
CA THR A 61 -0.25 -13.76 -14.30
C THR A 61 0.18 -14.73 -13.19
N VAL A 62 0.68 -14.21 -12.07
CA VAL A 62 1.22 -15.07 -11.02
C VAL A 62 0.14 -15.86 -10.29
N VAL A 63 -1.07 -15.29 -10.11
CA VAL A 63 -2.18 -16.02 -9.48
C VAL A 63 -2.72 -17.11 -10.40
N GLN A 64 -2.94 -16.80 -11.67
CA GLN A 64 -3.40 -17.79 -12.63
C GLN A 64 -2.40 -18.95 -12.76
N SER A 65 -1.10 -18.64 -12.85
CA SER A 65 -0.04 -19.67 -12.90
C SER A 65 0.01 -20.51 -11.63
N LEU A 66 -0.19 -19.92 -10.45
CA LEU A 66 -0.27 -20.67 -9.18
C LEU A 66 -1.43 -21.66 -9.21
N LEU A 67 -2.63 -21.21 -9.60
CA LEU A 67 -3.83 -22.05 -9.65
C LEU A 67 -3.64 -23.22 -10.63
N GLU A 68 -3.11 -22.96 -11.81
CA GLU A 68 -2.88 -23.99 -12.85
C GLU A 68 -1.79 -25.00 -12.47
N LYS A 69 -0.63 -24.56 -12.00
CA LYS A 69 0.50 -25.43 -11.69
C LYS A 69 0.23 -26.39 -10.53
N TYR A 70 -0.64 -26.00 -9.61
CA TYR A 70 -0.97 -26.81 -8.44
C TYR A 70 -2.38 -27.40 -8.51
N ASP A 71 -3.10 -27.23 -9.62
CA ASP A 71 -4.46 -27.74 -9.83
C ASP A 71 -5.43 -27.31 -8.72
N ILE A 72 -5.39 -26.01 -8.39
CA ILE A 72 -6.18 -25.45 -7.30
C ILE A 72 -7.51 -24.95 -7.86
N SER A 73 -8.60 -25.49 -7.35
CA SER A 73 -9.94 -25.02 -7.70
C SER A 73 -10.16 -23.60 -7.15
N THR A 74 -10.63 -22.70 -8.01
CA THR A 74 -11.01 -21.33 -7.61
C THR A 74 -12.13 -21.31 -6.56
N LYS A 75 -12.92 -22.39 -6.44
CA LYS A 75 -13.97 -22.51 -5.39
C LYS A 75 -13.37 -22.73 -4.01
N ASP A 76 -12.15 -23.26 -3.91
CA ASP A 76 -11.50 -23.56 -2.64
C ASP A 76 -10.77 -22.34 -2.05
N ILE A 77 -10.90 -21.17 -2.68
CA ILE A 77 -10.30 -19.92 -2.21
C ILE A 77 -11.36 -19.12 -1.43
N GLY A 78 -11.09 -18.86 -0.15
CA GLY A 78 -11.91 -18.04 0.74
C GLY A 78 -11.32 -16.66 1.06
N ARG A 79 -10.03 -16.44 0.76
CA ARG A 79 -9.37 -15.16 1.01
C ARG A 79 -8.30 -14.84 -0.03
N LEU A 80 -8.23 -13.57 -0.43
CA LEU A 80 -7.23 -13.06 -1.36
C LEU A 80 -6.68 -11.73 -0.82
N GLU A 81 -5.42 -11.73 -0.41
CA GLU A 81 -4.69 -10.55 0.07
C GLU A 81 -3.65 -10.13 -0.96
N VAL A 82 -3.54 -8.83 -1.20
CA VAL A 82 -2.53 -8.28 -2.11
C VAL A 82 -1.69 -7.24 -1.38
N GLY A 83 -0.38 -7.37 -1.41
CA GLY A 83 0.56 -6.35 -0.95
C GLY A 83 1.23 -5.69 -2.15
N THR A 84 1.08 -4.38 -2.29
CA THR A 84 1.72 -3.60 -3.37
C THR A 84 1.85 -2.13 -3.00
N GLU A 85 2.88 -1.48 -3.51
CA GLU A 85 3.01 -0.02 -3.50
C GLU A 85 2.91 0.60 -4.92
N SER A 86 2.68 -0.24 -5.96
CA SER A 86 2.50 0.17 -7.36
C SER A 86 1.02 0.32 -7.65
N LEU A 87 0.44 1.50 -7.38
CA LEU A 87 -0.99 1.74 -7.53
C LEU A 87 -1.32 2.20 -8.95
N VAL A 88 -2.31 1.57 -9.56
CA VAL A 88 -2.91 2.01 -10.83
C VAL A 88 -4.24 2.75 -10.63
N ASP A 89 -4.86 2.59 -9.47
CA ASP A 89 -6.08 3.28 -9.07
C ASP A 89 -6.04 3.57 -7.56
N LYS A 90 -6.57 4.72 -7.14
CA LYS A 90 -6.55 5.15 -5.73
C LYS A 90 -7.63 4.49 -4.88
N SER A 91 -8.65 3.90 -5.51
CA SER A 91 -9.84 3.33 -4.86
C SER A 91 -10.07 1.88 -5.27
N LYS A 92 -10.10 1.58 -6.57
CA LYS A 92 -10.27 0.21 -7.07
C LYS A 92 -8.98 -0.57 -6.84
N SER A 93 -9.03 -1.52 -5.92
CA SER A 93 -7.86 -2.29 -5.51
C SER A 93 -7.46 -3.36 -6.56
N THR A 94 -6.17 -3.69 -6.61
CA THR A 94 -5.66 -4.83 -7.39
C THR A 94 -6.38 -6.13 -7.02
N LYS A 95 -6.70 -6.35 -5.73
CA LYS A 95 -7.50 -7.51 -5.30
C LYS A 95 -8.82 -7.63 -6.06
N THR A 96 -9.52 -6.52 -6.30
CA THR A 96 -10.79 -6.57 -7.03
C THR A 96 -10.63 -6.79 -8.54
N VAL A 97 -9.49 -6.44 -9.12
CA VAL A 97 -9.14 -6.83 -10.50
C VAL A 97 -8.90 -8.33 -10.59
N LEU A 98 -8.19 -8.91 -9.63
CA LEU A 98 -7.94 -10.37 -9.56
C LEU A 98 -9.21 -11.21 -9.42
N MET A 99 -10.33 -10.61 -8.99
CA MET A 99 -11.61 -11.33 -8.93
C MET A 99 -12.10 -11.81 -10.30
N SER A 100 -11.61 -11.22 -11.40
CA SER A 100 -11.89 -11.71 -12.76
C SER A 100 -11.46 -13.17 -12.99
N LEU A 101 -10.43 -13.65 -12.29
CA LEU A 101 -9.98 -15.05 -12.37
C LEU A 101 -10.97 -16.04 -11.73
N PHE A 102 -11.92 -15.55 -10.94
CA PHE A 102 -12.90 -16.36 -10.20
C PHE A 102 -14.30 -16.30 -10.83
N GLU A 103 -14.50 -15.46 -11.84
CA GLU A 103 -15.80 -15.28 -12.51
C GLU A 103 -16.32 -16.60 -13.11
N GLY A 104 -15.45 -17.38 -13.77
CA GLY A 104 -15.80 -18.65 -14.38
C GLY A 104 -16.36 -19.69 -13.39
N SER A 105 -15.92 -19.64 -12.12
CA SER A 105 -16.44 -20.52 -11.05
C SER A 105 -17.64 -19.96 -10.32
N GLY A 106 -17.97 -18.67 -10.53
CA GLY A 106 -18.99 -17.94 -9.77
C GLY A 106 -18.62 -17.70 -8.29
N ASN A 107 -17.36 -17.89 -7.90
CA ASN A 107 -16.93 -17.66 -6.52
C ASN A 107 -16.74 -16.17 -6.24
N THR A 108 -17.78 -15.53 -5.68
CA THR A 108 -17.74 -14.13 -5.23
C THR A 108 -17.52 -13.99 -3.72
N ASP A 109 -17.54 -15.09 -2.97
CA ASP A 109 -17.35 -15.12 -1.52
C ASP A 109 -15.86 -15.28 -1.16
N ILE A 110 -15.07 -14.26 -1.49
CA ILE A 110 -13.62 -14.20 -1.23
C ILE A 110 -13.30 -12.92 -0.45
N GLU A 111 -12.92 -13.08 0.81
CA GLU A 111 -12.47 -11.97 1.68
C GLU A 111 -11.12 -11.41 1.23
N GLY A 112 -10.67 -10.34 1.86
CA GLY A 112 -9.33 -9.78 1.72
C GLY A 112 -9.29 -8.43 1.02
N VAL A 113 -8.10 -7.82 1.03
CA VAL A 113 -7.86 -6.44 0.59
C VAL A 113 -6.51 -6.29 -0.10
N THR A 114 -6.30 -5.12 -0.71
CA THR A 114 -4.96 -4.65 -1.08
C THR A 114 -4.38 -3.83 0.07
N VAL A 115 -3.17 -4.18 0.51
CA VAL A 115 -2.44 -3.57 1.63
C VAL A 115 -1.28 -2.74 1.09
N ILE A 116 -1.14 -1.52 1.60
CA ILE A 116 -0.06 -0.59 1.23
C ILE A 116 0.75 -0.28 2.48
N ASN A 117 2.04 -0.56 2.44
CA ASN A 117 3.05 -0.08 3.40
C ASN A 117 4.45 -0.22 2.80
N ALA A 118 4.73 0.51 1.73
CA ALA A 118 5.95 0.38 0.95
C ALA A 118 6.30 -1.11 0.72
N CYS A 119 7.57 -1.49 0.71
CA CYS A 119 8.00 -2.87 0.47
C CYS A 119 7.51 -3.89 1.53
N TYR A 120 6.98 -3.44 2.69
CA TYR A 120 6.44 -4.31 3.72
C TYR A 120 5.02 -4.84 3.41
N GLY A 121 4.32 -4.25 2.44
CA GLY A 121 2.92 -4.58 2.13
C GLY A 121 2.68 -6.08 1.90
N GLY A 122 3.61 -6.79 1.24
CA GLY A 122 3.51 -8.25 1.05
C GLY A 122 3.55 -9.04 2.35
N THR A 123 4.33 -8.59 3.34
CA THR A 123 4.39 -9.22 4.67
C THR A 123 3.13 -8.93 5.49
N ALA A 124 2.59 -7.72 5.40
CA ALA A 124 1.31 -7.40 6.02
C ALA A 124 0.19 -8.28 5.45
N ALA A 125 0.12 -8.43 4.12
CA ALA A 125 -0.83 -9.33 3.45
C ALA A 125 -0.66 -10.80 3.90
N LEU A 126 0.58 -11.28 3.99
CA LEU A 126 0.87 -12.63 4.46
C LEU A 126 0.41 -12.84 5.91
N LEU A 127 0.70 -11.90 6.80
CA LEU A 127 0.28 -11.99 8.19
C LEU A 127 -1.25 -11.98 8.33
N ASN A 128 -1.97 -11.18 7.52
CA ASN A 128 -3.43 -11.20 7.48
C ASN A 128 -3.97 -12.58 7.11
N ALA A 129 -3.43 -13.19 6.04
CA ALA A 129 -3.86 -14.50 5.59
C ALA A 129 -3.53 -15.62 6.61
N LEU A 130 -2.33 -15.60 7.19
CA LEU A 130 -1.93 -16.56 8.22
C LEU A 130 -2.82 -16.47 9.45
N MET A 131 -3.11 -15.25 9.93
CA MET A 131 -3.97 -15.03 11.09
C MET A 131 -5.42 -15.44 10.80
N TRP A 132 -5.91 -15.26 9.58
CA TRP A 132 -7.24 -15.72 9.18
C TRP A 132 -7.32 -17.25 9.21
N VAL A 133 -6.38 -17.98 8.60
CA VAL A 133 -6.32 -19.46 8.60
C VAL A 133 -6.16 -20.01 10.02
N ASP A 134 -5.44 -19.31 10.91
CA ASP A 134 -5.24 -19.74 12.30
C ASP A 134 -6.40 -19.33 13.22
N SER A 135 -7.32 -18.49 12.76
CA SER A 135 -8.44 -18.00 13.56
C SER A 135 -9.57 -19.03 13.69
N SER A 136 -10.48 -18.78 14.64
CA SER A 136 -11.74 -19.53 14.79
C SER A 136 -12.77 -19.22 13.70
N SER A 137 -12.55 -18.18 12.89
CA SER A 137 -13.43 -17.77 11.79
C SER A 137 -13.04 -18.41 10.46
N TRP A 138 -11.98 -19.21 10.43
CA TRP A 138 -11.56 -19.90 9.22
C TRP A 138 -12.59 -20.95 8.78
N ASP A 139 -13.04 -20.83 7.55
CA ASP A 139 -14.08 -21.69 6.96
C ASP A 139 -13.54 -22.98 6.29
N GLY A 140 -12.24 -23.20 6.32
CA GLY A 140 -11.58 -24.39 5.76
C GLY A 140 -10.97 -24.16 4.37
N ARG A 141 -11.31 -23.07 3.67
CA ARG A 141 -10.76 -22.73 2.35
C ARG A 141 -9.36 -22.14 2.45
N TYR A 142 -8.66 -22.12 1.34
CA TYR A 142 -7.32 -21.54 1.27
C TYR A 142 -7.36 -20.01 1.20
N ALA A 143 -6.24 -19.38 1.57
CA ALA A 143 -5.99 -17.98 1.24
C ALA A 143 -4.88 -17.87 0.20
N ILE A 144 -5.01 -16.92 -0.73
CA ILE A 144 -3.94 -16.53 -1.64
C ILE A 144 -3.38 -15.19 -1.18
N VAL A 145 -2.06 -15.08 -1.12
CA VAL A 145 -1.34 -13.84 -0.88
C VAL A 145 -0.55 -13.50 -2.11
N VAL A 146 -0.74 -12.29 -2.63
CA VAL A 146 0.03 -11.75 -3.76
C VAL A 146 0.89 -10.62 -3.25
N ALA A 147 2.18 -10.65 -3.57
CA ALA A 147 3.10 -9.52 -3.43
C ALA A 147 3.62 -9.17 -4.82
N ALA A 148 3.35 -7.94 -5.30
CA ALA A 148 3.62 -7.59 -6.69
C ALA A 148 3.96 -6.11 -6.80
N ASP A 149 5.06 -5.78 -7.49
CA ASP A 149 5.46 -4.39 -7.75
C ASP A 149 6.32 -4.24 -9.00
N ILE A 150 6.31 -3.01 -9.51
CA ILE A 150 7.18 -2.51 -10.55
C ILE A 150 8.00 -1.37 -9.95
N ALA A 151 9.26 -1.65 -9.63
CA ALA A 151 10.16 -0.71 -8.98
C ALA A 151 10.86 0.17 -10.03
N VAL A 152 10.33 1.36 -10.22
CA VAL A 152 10.83 2.35 -11.18
C VAL A 152 11.37 3.59 -10.45
N TYR A 153 12.40 4.21 -11.04
CA TYR A 153 13.06 5.39 -10.47
C TYR A 153 13.33 6.41 -11.57
N ALA A 154 13.26 7.68 -11.19
CA ALA A 154 13.76 8.77 -12.01
C ALA A 154 15.24 8.57 -12.32
N ASP A 155 15.76 9.32 -13.30
CA ASP A 155 17.20 9.26 -13.62
C ASP A 155 18.06 9.64 -12.41
N GLY A 156 19.04 8.82 -12.11
CA GLY A 156 19.87 9.02 -10.94
C GLY A 156 20.42 7.71 -10.32
N PRO A 157 21.06 7.82 -9.14
CA PRO A 157 21.78 6.70 -8.52
C PRO A 157 20.90 5.54 -8.05
N ALA A 158 19.60 5.75 -7.86
CA ALA A 158 18.65 4.69 -7.46
C ALA A 158 18.15 3.86 -8.65
N ARG A 159 18.13 4.39 -9.90
CA ARG A 159 17.61 3.70 -11.08
C ARG A 159 18.20 2.30 -11.30
N PRO A 160 19.52 2.06 -11.11
CA PRO A 160 20.10 0.72 -11.30
C PRO A 160 19.61 -0.34 -10.31
N THR A 161 18.90 0.05 -9.24
CA THR A 161 18.31 -0.90 -8.30
C THR A 161 16.88 -1.31 -8.68
N GLY A 162 16.29 -0.70 -9.70
CA GLY A 162 14.95 -1.01 -10.17
C GLY A 162 14.76 -2.47 -10.58
N GLY A 163 13.51 -2.87 -10.70
CA GLY A 163 13.14 -4.22 -11.10
C GLY A 163 11.63 -4.40 -11.18
N CYS A 164 11.19 -5.60 -11.46
CA CYS A 164 9.78 -5.93 -11.52
C CYS A 164 9.56 -7.39 -11.16
N GLY A 165 8.49 -7.69 -10.41
CA GLY A 165 8.10 -9.06 -10.15
C GLY A 165 6.92 -9.19 -9.22
N ALA A 166 6.35 -10.40 -9.23
CA ALA A 166 5.23 -10.79 -8.39
C ALA A 166 5.44 -12.18 -7.81
N VAL A 167 4.95 -12.39 -6.58
CA VAL A 167 4.90 -13.71 -5.93
C VAL A 167 3.46 -13.96 -5.51
N ALA A 168 2.94 -15.14 -5.83
CA ALA A 168 1.70 -15.65 -5.25
C ALA A 168 2.03 -16.81 -4.29
N MET A 169 1.40 -16.80 -3.12
CA MET A 169 1.56 -17.80 -2.09
C MET A 169 0.20 -18.35 -1.68
N LEU A 170 0.03 -19.67 -1.72
CA LEU A 170 -1.14 -20.34 -1.18
C LEU A 170 -0.93 -20.58 0.32
N ILE A 171 -1.87 -20.16 1.13
CA ILE A 171 -1.80 -20.23 2.60
C ILE A 171 -2.85 -21.19 3.12
N GLY A 172 -2.44 -22.07 4.02
CA GLY A 172 -3.33 -23.03 4.66
C GLY A 172 -2.66 -23.76 5.82
N ARG A 173 -3.36 -24.79 6.33
CA ARG A 173 -2.86 -25.64 7.40
C ARG A 173 -2.01 -26.79 6.83
N ASN A 174 -1.18 -27.39 7.70
CA ASN A 174 -0.26 -28.48 7.36
C ASN A 174 0.72 -28.11 6.24
N ALA A 175 1.18 -26.87 6.25
CA ALA A 175 2.03 -26.33 5.21
C ALA A 175 3.47 -26.85 5.28
N PRO A 176 4.11 -27.15 4.13
CA PRO A 176 5.53 -27.50 4.07
C PRO A 176 6.46 -26.35 4.51
N LEU A 177 6.06 -25.10 4.35
CA LEU A 177 6.75 -23.92 4.88
C LEU A 177 5.91 -23.31 6.02
N ARG A 178 5.99 -23.92 7.19
CA ARG A 178 5.28 -23.44 8.38
C ARG A 178 5.88 -22.15 8.91
N ILE A 179 5.04 -21.18 9.28
CA ILE A 179 5.45 -19.88 9.85
C ILE A 179 5.06 -19.83 11.32
N ASP A 180 6.05 -19.63 12.20
CA ASP A 180 5.80 -19.49 13.63
C ASP A 180 5.45 -18.04 14.01
N LEU A 181 4.16 -17.77 14.11
CA LEU A 181 3.65 -16.45 14.45
C LEU A 181 3.95 -15.99 15.88
N ARG A 182 4.27 -16.91 16.80
CA ARG A 182 4.53 -16.60 18.21
C ARG A 182 5.89 -15.92 18.40
N THR A 183 6.85 -16.22 17.54
CA THR A 183 8.22 -15.69 17.62
C THR A 183 8.46 -14.48 16.72
N ARG A 184 7.42 -14.04 15.96
CA ARG A 184 7.54 -12.86 15.10
C ARG A 184 7.90 -11.62 15.90
N THR A 185 8.69 -10.75 15.30
CA THR A 185 9.03 -9.44 15.86
C THR A 185 8.72 -8.34 14.87
N THR A 186 8.54 -7.15 15.37
CA THR A 186 8.16 -5.98 14.55
C THR A 186 8.92 -4.75 15.02
N HIS A 187 9.30 -3.89 14.09
CA HIS A 187 9.76 -2.53 14.30
C HIS A 187 8.90 -1.59 13.47
N ALA A 188 8.47 -0.47 14.04
CA ALA A 188 7.72 0.55 13.34
C ALA A 188 8.09 1.94 13.86
N THR A 189 8.45 2.84 12.95
CA THR A 189 8.77 4.25 13.24
C THR A 189 8.25 5.14 12.12
N ASN A 190 8.03 6.42 12.41
CA ASN A 190 7.62 7.40 11.41
C ASN A 190 8.86 8.10 10.84
N VAL A 191 9.23 7.77 9.61
CA VAL A 191 10.41 8.29 8.91
C VAL A 191 10.07 8.63 7.45
N TRP A 192 10.71 9.64 6.92
CA TRP A 192 10.59 10.04 5.51
C TRP A 192 11.86 9.68 4.72
N ASP A 193 12.13 8.41 4.62
CA ASP A 193 13.31 7.88 3.94
C ASP A 193 13.05 7.58 2.45
N PHE A 194 11.83 7.10 2.15
CA PHE A 194 11.37 6.77 0.80
C PHE A 194 9.84 6.91 0.76
N PHE A 195 9.30 7.68 -0.19
CA PHE A 195 7.88 7.92 -0.33
C PHE A 195 7.52 8.39 -1.75
N LYS A 196 6.25 8.23 -2.17
CA LYS A 196 5.76 8.58 -3.50
C LYS A 196 4.69 9.69 -3.40
N PRO A 197 5.08 10.97 -3.32
CA PRO A 197 4.15 12.07 -3.05
C PRO A 197 3.40 12.56 -4.30
N LYS A 198 3.92 12.24 -5.50
CA LYS A 198 3.36 12.69 -6.77
C LYS A 198 2.39 11.64 -7.30
N MET A 199 1.09 11.97 -7.28
CA MET A 199 0.03 11.02 -7.61
C MET A 199 -0.09 10.68 -9.10
N ASN A 200 0.60 11.40 -9.96
CA ASN A 200 0.71 11.19 -11.40
C ASN A 200 2.08 10.69 -11.85
N SER A 201 2.89 10.21 -10.91
CA SER A 201 4.21 9.64 -11.17
C SER A 201 4.41 8.41 -10.31
N GLU A 202 5.09 7.40 -10.85
CA GLU A 202 5.49 6.20 -10.10
C GLU A 202 6.85 6.39 -9.39
N TYR A 203 7.56 7.48 -9.66
CA TYR A 203 8.89 7.72 -9.12
C TYR A 203 8.87 8.17 -7.67
N PRO A 204 9.67 7.50 -6.81
CA PRO A 204 9.79 7.88 -5.41
C PRO A 204 10.72 9.08 -5.20
N GLU A 205 10.50 9.79 -4.08
CA GLU A 205 11.51 10.64 -3.45
C GLU A 205 12.30 9.79 -2.45
N VAL A 206 13.64 9.82 -2.54
CA VAL A 206 14.51 8.91 -1.76
C VAL A 206 15.62 9.67 -1.06
N ASN A 207 15.74 9.47 0.25
CA ASN A 207 16.95 9.81 1.01
C ASN A 207 17.73 8.52 1.27
N GLY A 208 18.72 8.22 0.42
CA GLY A 208 19.41 6.93 0.41
C GLY A 208 20.21 6.63 1.69
N VAL A 209 20.84 7.62 2.33
CA VAL A 209 21.59 7.44 3.59
C VAL A 209 20.63 7.15 4.72
N LEU A 210 19.59 7.98 4.87
CA LEU A 210 18.56 7.78 5.89
C LEU A 210 17.88 6.42 5.74
N SER A 211 17.55 6.00 4.50
CA SER A 211 16.90 4.73 4.23
C SER A 211 17.76 3.52 4.63
N GLN A 212 19.08 3.58 4.38
CA GLN A 212 20.00 2.53 4.83
C GLN A 212 20.06 2.45 6.36
N ASN A 213 20.18 3.59 7.04
CA ASN A 213 20.25 3.64 8.50
C ASN A 213 18.96 3.14 9.13
N CYS A 214 17.79 3.56 8.62
CA CYS A 214 16.49 3.06 9.08
C CYS A 214 16.35 1.55 8.88
N TYR A 215 16.82 1.03 7.75
CA TYR A 215 16.81 -0.40 7.48
C TYR A 215 17.66 -1.18 8.51
N LEU A 216 18.89 -0.71 8.79
CA LEU A 216 19.78 -1.38 9.75
C LEU A 216 19.27 -1.26 11.18
N GLN A 217 18.71 -0.12 11.57
CA GLN A 217 18.08 0.07 12.88
C GLN A 217 16.88 -0.88 13.07
N ALA A 218 16.02 -0.98 12.07
CA ALA A 218 14.89 -1.90 12.10
C ALA A 218 15.33 -3.36 12.17
N LEU A 219 16.43 -3.70 11.49
CA LEU A 219 17.05 -5.03 11.54
C LEU A 219 17.57 -5.36 12.94
N ASP A 220 18.33 -4.44 13.55
CA ASP A 220 18.88 -4.60 14.90
C ASP A 220 17.79 -4.86 15.92
N ASP A 221 16.75 -4.03 15.90
CA ASP A 221 15.60 -4.15 16.78
C ASP A 221 14.85 -5.47 16.60
N CYS A 222 14.55 -5.82 15.34
CA CYS A 222 13.84 -7.05 15.02
C CYS A 222 14.65 -8.29 15.42
N TYR A 223 15.96 -8.31 15.11
CA TYR A 223 16.81 -9.45 15.40
C TYR A 223 17.04 -9.65 16.90
N THR A 224 17.31 -8.58 17.63
CA THR A 224 17.49 -8.64 19.10
C THR A 224 16.25 -9.21 19.76
N ARG A 225 15.06 -8.70 19.41
CA ARG A 225 13.78 -9.22 19.93
C ARG A 225 13.49 -10.65 19.45
N PHE A 226 13.87 -10.98 18.20
CA PHE A 226 13.67 -12.31 17.63
C PHE A 226 14.46 -13.38 18.38
N VAL A 227 15.74 -13.15 18.62
CA VAL A 227 16.59 -14.06 19.41
C VAL A 227 16.02 -14.28 20.80
N ALA A 228 15.62 -13.21 21.49
CA ALA A 228 15.00 -13.28 22.80
C ALA A 228 13.69 -14.10 22.79
N LYS A 229 12.82 -13.87 21.79
CA LYS A 229 11.57 -14.63 21.66
C LYS A 229 11.79 -16.09 21.29
N GLN A 230 12.74 -16.43 20.40
CA GLN A 230 13.09 -17.81 20.10
C GLN A 230 13.49 -18.57 21.36
N LYS A 231 14.30 -17.95 22.21
CA LYS A 231 14.70 -18.53 23.51
C LYS A 231 13.52 -18.68 24.47
N ALA A 232 12.73 -17.60 24.65
CA ALA A 232 11.64 -17.58 25.62
C ALA A 232 10.45 -18.48 25.24
N VAL A 233 10.09 -18.54 23.94
CA VAL A 233 8.88 -19.24 23.47
C VAL A 233 9.17 -20.68 23.06
N ARG A 234 10.35 -20.93 22.48
CA ARG A 234 10.72 -22.24 21.92
C ARG A 234 11.87 -22.94 22.64
N GLY A 235 12.57 -22.26 23.54
CA GLY A 235 13.79 -22.78 24.15
C GLY A 235 14.97 -22.91 23.20
N VAL A 236 14.89 -22.31 21.98
CA VAL A 236 15.90 -22.42 20.92
C VAL A 236 16.87 -21.26 20.99
N ASP A 237 18.16 -21.53 21.03
CA ASP A 237 19.20 -20.54 20.85
C ASP A 237 19.35 -20.20 19.36
N CYS A 238 19.24 -18.93 19.04
CA CYS A 238 19.33 -18.39 17.68
C CYS A 238 20.56 -17.49 17.55
N SER A 239 21.32 -17.66 16.47
CA SER A 239 22.46 -16.81 16.09
C SER A 239 22.76 -17.01 14.60
N VAL A 240 23.64 -16.17 14.03
CA VAL A 240 24.09 -16.34 12.63
C VAL A 240 24.81 -17.67 12.41
N SER A 241 25.41 -18.26 13.45
CA SER A 241 26.03 -19.58 13.36
C SER A 241 25.03 -20.73 13.48
N LYS A 242 23.97 -20.58 14.30
CA LYS A 242 23.02 -21.66 14.62
C LYS A 242 21.81 -21.75 13.68
N THR A 243 21.39 -20.64 13.09
CA THR A 243 20.30 -20.60 12.11
C THR A 243 20.82 -21.06 10.75
N ASP A 244 20.08 -21.92 10.04
CA ASP A 244 20.53 -22.51 8.79
C ASP A 244 20.50 -21.51 7.63
N PHE A 245 19.42 -20.73 7.48
CA PHE A 245 19.27 -19.76 6.40
C PHE A 245 18.71 -18.43 6.88
N PHE A 246 19.13 -17.36 6.21
CA PHE A 246 18.61 -16.01 6.40
C PHE A 246 18.14 -15.42 5.08
N LEU A 247 16.96 -14.82 5.09
CA LEU A 247 16.38 -14.13 3.95
C LEU A 247 16.09 -12.68 4.35
N PHE A 248 16.43 -11.75 3.46
CA PHE A 248 16.25 -10.33 3.68
C PHE A 248 15.46 -9.70 2.56
N HIS A 249 14.69 -8.67 2.87
CA HIS A 249 14.28 -7.72 1.85
C HIS A 249 15.53 -7.18 1.14
N SER A 250 15.53 -7.22 -0.18
CA SER A 250 16.71 -6.94 -1.01
C SER A 250 16.45 -5.77 -1.97
N PRO A 251 16.61 -4.52 -1.54
CA PRO A 251 16.63 -3.38 -2.46
C PRO A 251 17.78 -3.49 -3.46
N TYR A 252 18.90 -4.00 -3.00
CA TYR A 252 20.06 -4.41 -3.79
C TYR A 252 20.96 -5.34 -2.95
N ASN A 253 21.70 -6.21 -3.61
CA ASN A 253 22.39 -7.32 -2.93
C ASN A 253 23.49 -6.88 -1.94
N LYS A 254 24.15 -5.74 -2.19
CA LYS A 254 25.17 -5.22 -1.25
C LYS A 254 24.57 -4.87 0.11
N LEU A 255 23.34 -4.36 0.15
CA LEU A 255 22.65 -4.09 1.42
C LEU A 255 22.35 -5.40 2.18
N VAL A 256 22.01 -6.48 1.46
CA VAL A 256 21.81 -7.81 2.08
C VAL A 256 23.11 -8.32 2.72
N GLN A 257 24.26 -8.17 2.04
CA GLN A 257 25.57 -8.50 2.62
C GLN A 257 25.84 -7.68 3.88
N LYS A 258 25.61 -6.36 3.84
CA LYS A 258 25.73 -5.46 5.00
C LYS A 258 24.81 -5.87 6.14
N SER A 259 23.57 -6.27 5.82
CA SER A 259 22.58 -6.72 6.80
C SER A 259 23.03 -7.98 7.53
N PHE A 260 23.50 -8.98 6.80
CA PHE A 260 23.96 -10.22 7.43
C PHE A 260 25.23 -10.00 8.27
N SER A 261 26.16 -9.15 7.78
CA SER A 261 27.33 -8.71 8.54
C SER A 261 26.91 -7.99 9.84
N ARG A 262 25.82 -7.21 9.80
CA ARG A 262 25.25 -6.53 10.97
C ARG A 262 24.73 -7.52 12.01
N LEU A 263 24.03 -8.59 11.61
CA LEU A 263 23.62 -9.65 12.52
C LEU A 263 24.83 -10.33 13.19
N ALA A 264 25.91 -10.56 12.44
CA ALA A 264 27.15 -11.11 13.01
C ALA A 264 27.75 -10.16 14.07
N PHE A 265 27.71 -8.83 13.85
CA PHE A 265 28.12 -7.85 14.86
C PHE A 265 27.29 -7.92 16.13
N LEU A 266 25.97 -7.98 16.01
CA LEU A 266 25.09 -8.10 17.18
C LEU A 266 25.33 -9.41 17.97
N ASP A 267 25.66 -10.48 17.27
CA ASP A 267 26.02 -11.73 17.92
C ASP A 267 27.40 -11.68 18.61
N ILE A 268 28.38 -10.95 18.04
CA ILE A 268 29.65 -10.69 18.70
C ILE A 268 29.43 -9.84 19.95
N ALA A 269 28.72 -8.72 19.81
CA ALA A 269 28.47 -7.79 20.92
C ALA A 269 27.72 -8.43 22.09
N THR A 270 26.96 -9.50 21.85
CA THR A 270 26.21 -10.24 22.86
C THR A 270 26.79 -11.59 23.22
N GLY A 271 28.00 -11.89 22.75
CA GLY A 271 28.72 -13.15 23.06
C GLY A 271 28.14 -14.41 22.43
N ARG A 272 27.24 -14.29 21.44
CA ARG A 272 26.67 -15.43 20.72
C ARG A 272 27.56 -15.93 19.55
N LEU A 273 28.45 -15.07 19.09
CA LEU A 273 29.51 -15.41 18.13
C LEU A 273 30.84 -15.00 18.74
N GLU A 274 31.82 -15.92 18.73
CA GLU A 274 33.17 -15.64 19.27
C GLU A 274 33.90 -14.57 18.46
N ASP A 275 34.38 -13.53 19.12
CA ASP A 275 35.41 -12.65 18.62
C ASP A 275 36.80 -13.26 18.91
N LYS A 276 37.25 -14.12 18.00
CA LYS A 276 38.50 -14.90 18.17
C LYS A 276 39.76 -14.04 18.28
N LYS A 277 39.69 -12.75 17.96
CA LYS A 277 40.85 -11.86 17.92
C LYS A 277 40.73 -10.68 18.87
N GLY A 278 39.55 -10.45 19.49
CA GLY A 278 39.27 -9.25 20.27
C GLY A 278 39.22 -7.96 19.44
N ASP A 279 39.04 -8.09 18.13
CA ASP A 279 39.16 -7.01 17.15
C ASP A 279 37.97 -6.01 17.18
N TYR A 280 36.87 -6.35 17.89
CA TYR A 280 35.59 -5.62 17.83
C TYR A 280 35.26 -4.84 19.12
N PHE A 281 36.08 -4.92 20.16
CA PHE A 281 35.81 -4.30 21.45
C PHE A 281 35.49 -2.79 21.38
N LYS A 282 36.24 -2.05 20.56
CA LYS A 282 36.00 -0.60 20.46
C LYS A 282 34.61 -0.24 19.94
N TRP A 283 33.94 -1.11 19.17
CA TRP A 283 32.62 -0.87 18.62
C TRP A 283 31.50 -1.46 19.46
N THR A 284 31.80 -2.50 20.28
CA THR A 284 30.78 -3.09 21.16
C THR A 284 30.40 -2.17 22.32
N ASP A 285 31.29 -1.26 22.69
CA ASP A 285 31.07 -0.27 23.73
C ASP A 285 30.55 1.09 23.20
N MET A 286 30.45 1.24 21.87
CA MET A 286 29.91 2.46 21.23
C MET A 286 28.37 2.44 21.20
N PRO A 287 27.71 3.61 21.21
CA PRO A 287 26.30 3.70 20.87
C PRO A 287 26.03 3.07 19.53
N ILE A 288 24.95 2.27 19.46
CA ILE A 288 24.71 1.41 18.29
C ILE A 288 24.46 2.21 17.01
N ASP A 289 23.89 3.39 17.11
CA ASP A 289 23.62 4.32 16.02
C ASP A 289 24.92 4.91 15.41
N GLU A 290 25.95 5.11 16.17
CA GLU A 290 27.25 5.57 15.71
C GLU A 290 27.99 4.52 14.87
N THR A 291 27.58 3.25 14.96
CA THR A 291 28.21 2.14 14.21
C THR A 291 27.65 1.93 12.81
N TYR A 292 26.55 2.61 12.41
CA TYR A 292 25.91 2.37 11.10
C TYR A 292 26.72 2.89 9.92
N GLU A 293 27.49 3.96 10.10
CA GLU A 293 28.26 4.60 9.05
C GLU A 293 29.76 4.35 9.18
N ASP A 294 30.21 3.55 10.17
CA ASP A 294 31.61 3.22 10.37
C ASP A 294 32.11 2.24 9.29
N LYS A 295 32.92 2.78 8.38
CA LYS A 295 33.47 2.02 7.24
C LYS A 295 34.49 0.96 7.64
N GLU A 296 35.27 1.21 8.70
CA GLU A 296 36.27 0.24 9.19
C GLU A 296 35.54 -0.98 9.76
N LEU A 297 34.52 -0.75 10.57
CA LEU A 297 33.65 -1.81 11.08
C LEU A 297 32.98 -2.59 9.94
N GLU A 298 32.41 -1.89 8.95
CA GLU A 298 31.74 -2.54 7.82
C GLU A 298 32.70 -3.49 7.06
N ILE A 299 33.94 -3.07 6.81
CA ILE A 299 34.95 -3.89 6.12
C ILE A 299 35.27 -5.14 6.95
N LYS A 300 35.59 -4.97 8.22
CA LYS A 300 35.92 -6.10 9.12
C LYS A 300 34.75 -7.09 9.27
N LEU A 301 33.54 -6.59 9.46
CA LEU A 301 32.34 -7.42 9.59
C LEU A 301 32.05 -8.22 8.32
N ARG A 302 32.24 -7.59 7.16
CA ARG A 302 32.09 -8.30 5.88
C ARG A 302 33.08 -9.45 5.78
N ASP A 303 34.33 -9.25 6.13
CA ASP A 303 35.36 -10.26 6.00
C ASP A 303 35.11 -11.49 6.90
N ILE A 304 34.65 -11.26 8.14
CA ILE A 304 34.33 -12.36 9.06
C ILE A 304 33.01 -13.06 8.69
N SER A 305 32.04 -12.33 8.18
CA SER A 305 30.71 -12.87 7.88
C SER A 305 30.60 -13.53 6.50
N MET A 306 31.51 -13.23 5.55
CA MET A 306 31.41 -13.67 4.17
C MET A 306 31.31 -15.21 4.00
N PRO A 307 32.04 -16.05 4.72
CA PRO A 307 31.88 -17.51 4.62
C PRO A 307 30.46 -17.95 4.99
N LEU A 308 29.92 -17.44 6.10
CA LEU A 308 28.56 -17.74 6.54
C LEU A 308 27.51 -17.12 5.60
N TYR A 309 27.75 -15.94 5.07
CA TYR A 309 26.89 -15.32 4.06
C TYR A 309 26.76 -16.21 2.82
N THR A 310 27.87 -16.71 2.31
CA THR A 310 27.89 -17.58 1.14
C THR A 310 27.10 -18.86 1.38
N GLU A 311 27.24 -19.45 2.56
CA GLU A 311 26.54 -20.68 2.95
C GLU A 311 25.03 -20.47 3.18
N LYS A 312 24.65 -19.38 3.89
CA LYS A 312 23.33 -19.24 4.50
C LYS A 312 22.41 -18.22 3.82
N VAL A 313 22.95 -17.33 2.99
CA VAL A 313 22.20 -16.20 2.40
C VAL A 313 22.28 -16.18 0.88
N ALA A 314 23.46 -16.38 0.31
CA ALA A 314 23.75 -16.13 -1.11
C ALA A 314 22.80 -16.87 -2.06
N THR A 315 22.44 -18.13 -1.75
CA THR A 315 21.51 -18.95 -2.57
C THR A 315 20.15 -18.26 -2.74
N GLY A 316 19.60 -17.64 -1.70
CA GLY A 316 18.32 -16.91 -1.78
C GLY A 316 18.41 -15.64 -2.61
N CYS A 317 19.59 -15.00 -2.66
CA CYS A 317 19.78 -13.73 -3.37
C CYS A 317 20.03 -13.86 -4.88
N GLU A 318 20.16 -15.08 -5.41
CA GLU A 318 20.46 -15.27 -6.83
C GLU A 318 19.42 -14.64 -7.75
N ILE A 319 18.13 -14.73 -7.40
CA ILE A 319 17.07 -14.10 -8.16
C ILE A 319 17.17 -12.57 -8.08
N SER A 320 17.30 -11.99 -6.88
CA SER A 320 17.32 -10.53 -6.71
C SER A 320 18.53 -9.85 -7.34
N LYS A 321 19.67 -10.54 -7.48
CA LYS A 321 20.81 -10.04 -8.26
C LYS A 321 20.50 -9.87 -9.74
N ASN A 322 19.56 -10.68 -10.26
CA ASN A 322 19.26 -10.79 -11.68
C ASN A 322 17.98 -10.05 -12.11
N ILE A 323 17.04 -9.80 -11.19
CA ILE A 323 15.79 -9.11 -11.54
C ILE A 323 15.68 -7.70 -10.94
N GLY A 324 16.57 -7.34 -9.99
CA GLY A 324 16.52 -6.08 -9.26
C GLY A 324 15.55 -6.10 -8.08
N ASN A 325 15.19 -4.92 -7.58
CA ASN A 325 14.22 -4.77 -6.50
C ASN A 325 12.80 -5.03 -7.01
N THR A 326 12.04 -5.79 -6.26
CA THR A 326 10.61 -6.06 -6.52
C THR A 326 9.73 -5.62 -5.34
N TYR A 327 10.22 -4.66 -4.56
CA TYR A 327 9.55 -4.07 -3.39
C TYR A 327 8.85 -5.12 -2.50
N THR A 328 7.53 -5.18 -2.48
CA THR A 328 6.75 -6.10 -1.62
C THR A 328 7.03 -7.57 -1.91
N ALA A 329 7.37 -7.92 -3.14
CA ALA A 329 7.70 -9.30 -3.53
C ALA A 329 9.12 -9.71 -3.16
N SER A 330 10.04 -8.77 -2.93
CA SER A 330 11.49 -8.98 -2.87
C SER A 330 11.90 -10.11 -1.91
N VAL A 331 11.46 -10.08 -0.66
CA VAL A 331 11.84 -11.11 0.31
C VAL A 331 11.24 -12.48 0.00
N TYR A 332 10.08 -12.53 -0.64
CA TYR A 332 9.40 -13.75 -1.06
C TYR A 332 9.97 -14.33 -2.34
N MET A 333 10.49 -13.48 -3.24
CA MET A 333 11.33 -13.91 -4.36
C MET A 333 12.56 -14.64 -3.85
N ASN A 334 13.23 -14.10 -2.83
CA ASN A 334 14.38 -14.72 -2.21
C ASN A 334 14.01 -16.05 -1.52
N LEU A 335 12.83 -16.14 -0.88
CA LEU A 335 12.31 -17.39 -0.35
C LEU A 335 12.06 -18.42 -1.45
N ALA A 336 11.39 -18.02 -2.53
CA ALA A 336 11.13 -18.89 -3.67
C ALA A 336 12.42 -19.39 -4.32
N CYS A 337 13.43 -18.50 -4.44
CA CYS A 337 14.75 -18.87 -4.96
C CYS A 337 15.45 -19.91 -4.07
N LEU A 338 15.40 -19.76 -2.75
CA LEU A 338 15.92 -20.74 -1.80
C LEU A 338 15.20 -22.09 -1.93
N VAL A 339 13.86 -22.08 -2.02
CA VAL A 339 13.05 -23.30 -2.20
C VAL A 339 13.35 -23.95 -3.55
N SER A 340 13.39 -23.20 -4.64
CA SER A 340 13.73 -23.70 -5.98
C SER A 340 15.12 -24.35 -6.02
N SER A 341 16.06 -23.80 -5.27
CA SER A 341 17.44 -24.33 -5.23
C SER A 341 17.60 -25.56 -4.32
N LYS A 342 16.90 -25.62 -3.18
CA LYS A 342 17.15 -26.62 -2.13
C LYS A 342 16.04 -27.66 -1.98
N GLY A 343 14.79 -27.33 -2.33
CA GLY A 343 13.64 -28.22 -2.29
C GLY A 343 13.51 -29.02 -0.98
N ALA A 344 13.42 -30.31 -1.09
CA ALA A 344 13.35 -31.23 0.06
C ALA A 344 14.55 -31.15 1.02
N GLY A 345 15.71 -30.64 0.57
CA GLY A 345 16.88 -30.38 1.41
C GLY A 345 16.68 -29.32 2.50
N LEU A 346 15.58 -28.57 2.44
CA LEU A 346 15.20 -27.61 3.49
C LEU A 346 14.51 -28.27 4.68
N GLN A 347 14.09 -29.53 4.58
CA GLN A 347 13.37 -30.22 5.65
C GLN A 347 14.18 -30.20 6.94
N GLY A 348 13.54 -29.82 8.04
CA GLY A 348 14.18 -29.72 9.36
C GLY A 348 15.16 -28.56 9.54
N LYS A 349 15.33 -27.73 8.53
CA LYS A 349 16.13 -26.52 8.60
C LYS A 349 15.38 -25.37 9.26
N SER A 350 16.11 -24.37 9.70
CA SER A 350 15.58 -23.11 10.26
C SER A 350 15.86 -21.96 9.30
N ILE A 351 14.82 -21.17 8.99
CA ILE A 351 14.93 -19.99 8.13
C ILE A 351 14.46 -18.78 8.92
N ALA A 352 15.31 -17.75 9.03
CA ALA A 352 14.93 -16.43 9.54
C ALA A 352 14.70 -15.49 8.35
N LEU A 353 13.53 -14.87 8.27
CA LEU A 353 13.13 -13.98 7.20
C LEU A 353 12.93 -12.57 7.76
N PHE A 354 13.67 -11.61 7.23
CA PHE A 354 13.54 -10.19 7.56
C PHE A 354 12.91 -9.41 6.41
N SER A 355 11.74 -8.85 6.67
CA SER A 355 11.00 -7.97 5.78
C SER A 355 11.08 -6.54 6.28
N TYR A 356 11.27 -5.60 5.36
CA TYR A 356 11.35 -4.18 5.63
C TYR A 356 10.58 -3.40 4.57
N GLY A 357 9.95 -2.31 4.97
CA GLY A 357 9.39 -1.29 4.10
C GLY A 357 9.70 0.08 4.68
N SER A 358 10.10 1.01 3.82
CA SER A 358 10.35 2.39 4.19
C SER A 358 9.15 3.05 4.84
N GLY A 359 9.40 4.08 5.67
CA GLY A 359 8.34 4.81 6.34
C GLY A 359 8.28 4.77 7.88
N ALA A 360 8.79 3.78 8.66
CA ALA A 360 9.37 2.49 8.37
C ALA A 360 8.59 1.40 9.08
N MET A 361 8.51 0.23 8.47
CA MET A 361 7.91 -0.96 9.07
C MET A 361 8.78 -2.18 8.77
N ALA A 362 9.04 -3.02 9.76
CA ALA A 362 9.79 -4.26 9.56
C ALA A 362 9.26 -5.38 10.42
N SER A 363 9.51 -6.61 9.99
CA SER A 363 9.26 -7.81 10.81
C SER A 363 10.32 -8.88 10.54
N MET A 364 10.62 -9.65 11.59
CA MET A 364 11.40 -10.87 11.45
C MET A 364 10.52 -12.07 11.80
N LEU A 365 10.52 -13.06 10.91
CA LEU A 365 9.69 -14.26 10.97
C LEU A 365 10.58 -15.51 11.00
N SER A 366 10.08 -16.56 11.66
CA SER A 366 10.67 -17.91 11.61
C SER A 366 9.86 -18.79 10.68
N ILE A 367 10.50 -19.33 9.65
CA ILE A 367 9.94 -20.35 8.77
C ILE A 367 10.59 -21.70 9.12
N ILE A 368 9.76 -22.71 9.28
CA ILE A 368 10.16 -24.05 9.68
C ILE A 368 9.69 -25.03 8.59
N PRO A 369 10.59 -25.33 7.62
CA PRO A 369 10.31 -26.34 6.62
C PRO A 369 10.07 -27.72 7.26
N SER A 370 8.95 -28.32 6.91
CA SER A 370 8.53 -29.60 7.48
C SER A 370 8.11 -30.59 6.40
N SER A 371 8.25 -31.89 6.68
CA SER A 371 7.65 -32.90 5.81
C SER A 371 6.13 -32.88 6.00
N THR A 372 5.40 -32.71 4.93
CA THR A 372 3.96 -33.03 4.93
C THR A 372 3.83 -34.53 4.75
N LYS A 373 3.11 -35.19 5.66
CA LYS A 373 2.79 -36.64 5.53
C LYS A 373 1.75 -36.76 4.40
N THR A 374 2.19 -37.09 3.21
CA THR A 374 1.34 -37.36 2.03
C THR A 374 0.32 -36.26 1.70
N GLY A 375 0.53 -35.59 0.60
CA GLY A 375 -0.37 -34.54 0.10
C GLY A 375 0.17 -33.89 -1.17
N GLU A 376 -0.66 -33.13 -1.80
CA GLU A 376 -0.38 -32.41 -3.03
C GLU A 376 0.69 -31.32 -2.87
N PHE A 377 0.88 -30.78 -1.65
CA PHE A 377 1.79 -29.69 -1.36
C PHE A 377 3.04 -30.18 -0.63
N THR A 378 4.16 -30.25 -1.35
CA THR A 378 5.47 -30.64 -0.81
C THR A 378 6.55 -29.66 -1.21
N LEU A 379 7.66 -29.63 -0.47
CA LEU A 379 8.84 -28.83 -0.84
C LEU A 379 9.41 -29.23 -2.20
N GLN A 380 9.34 -30.54 -2.54
CA GLN A 380 9.80 -31.03 -3.84
C GLN A 380 8.90 -30.52 -4.97
N ARG A 381 7.57 -30.63 -4.85
CA ARG A 381 6.65 -30.10 -5.86
C ARG A 381 6.81 -28.58 -6.03
N MET A 382 7.04 -27.85 -4.92
CA MET A 382 7.29 -26.42 -4.95
C MET A 382 8.60 -26.10 -5.69
N GLN A 383 9.65 -26.88 -5.50
CA GLN A 383 10.92 -26.78 -6.22
C GLN A 383 10.73 -26.96 -7.74
N GLU A 384 10.02 -28.01 -8.12
CA GLU A 384 9.74 -28.34 -9.51
C GLU A 384 8.87 -27.27 -10.21
N ALA A 385 7.84 -26.77 -9.52
CA ALA A 385 6.93 -25.77 -10.06
C ALA A 385 7.57 -24.39 -10.26
N LEU A 386 8.53 -24.02 -9.40
CA LEU A 386 9.15 -22.70 -9.44
C LEU A 386 10.12 -22.50 -10.62
N ASP A 387 10.93 -23.51 -10.94
CA ASP A 387 11.87 -23.54 -12.10
C ASP A 387 12.58 -22.19 -12.38
N ILE A 388 13.06 -21.52 -11.33
CA ILE A 388 13.55 -20.15 -11.41
C ILE A 388 14.80 -20.05 -12.30
N LYS A 389 15.69 -21.03 -12.22
CA LYS A 389 16.97 -20.97 -12.92
C LYS A 389 16.79 -20.97 -14.44
N ASP A 390 15.98 -21.87 -14.97
CA ASP A 390 15.77 -22.00 -16.41
C ASP A 390 14.96 -20.80 -16.95
N ARG A 391 14.02 -20.29 -16.14
CA ARG A 391 13.26 -19.08 -16.49
C ARG A 391 14.16 -17.82 -16.50
N LEU A 392 15.13 -17.69 -15.61
CA LEU A 392 16.10 -16.59 -15.66
C LEU A 392 16.98 -16.66 -16.90
N GLN A 393 17.35 -17.86 -17.34
CA GLN A 393 18.17 -18.08 -18.55
C GLN A 393 17.41 -17.85 -19.86
N SER A 394 16.09 -18.03 -19.86
CA SER A 394 15.24 -17.86 -21.04
C SER A 394 14.79 -16.42 -21.29
N ARG A 395 15.25 -15.46 -20.47
CA ARG A 395 14.91 -14.04 -20.65
C ARG A 395 15.63 -13.44 -21.86
N GLU A 396 15.02 -12.41 -22.43
CA GLU A 396 15.55 -11.63 -23.54
C GLU A 396 16.35 -10.43 -23.04
N LYS A 397 17.59 -10.32 -23.50
CA LYS A 397 18.47 -9.19 -23.17
C LYS A 397 18.22 -8.01 -24.10
N HIS A 398 17.99 -6.84 -23.51
CA HIS A 398 17.78 -5.57 -24.21
C HIS A 398 18.96 -4.59 -23.97
N PRO A 399 19.18 -3.65 -24.89
CA PRO A 399 20.12 -2.56 -24.66
C PRO A 399 19.56 -1.57 -23.61
N PRO A 400 20.40 -0.84 -22.86
CA PRO A 400 19.96 0.12 -21.83
C PRO A 400 19.00 1.21 -22.30
N ILE A 401 19.03 1.57 -23.59
CA ILE A 401 18.12 2.56 -24.17
C ILE A 401 16.65 2.09 -24.13
N ASP A 402 16.40 0.79 -24.23
CA ASP A 402 15.05 0.24 -24.17
C ASP A 402 14.44 0.41 -22.77
N LEU A 403 15.25 0.25 -21.70
CA LEU A 403 14.81 0.59 -20.35
C LEU A 403 14.43 2.07 -20.24
N THR A 404 15.30 2.96 -20.75
CA THR A 404 15.02 4.40 -20.68
C THR A 404 13.73 4.75 -21.43
N THR A 405 13.53 4.16 -22.60
CA THR A 405 12.32 4.33 -23.41
C THR A 405 11.09 3.80 -22.70
N ALA A 406 11.17 2.61 -22.09
CA ALA A 406 10.06 2.01 -21.34
C ALA A 406 9.66 2.87 -20.13
N LEU A 407 10.64 3.34 -19.35
CA LEU A 407 10.40 4.23 -18.18
C LEU A 407 9.77 5.56 -18.60
N LEU A 408 10.27 6.17 -19.68
CA LEU A 408 9.71 7.44 -20.18
C LEU A 408 8.26 7.25 -20.65
N ARG A 409 7.96 6.14 -21.35
CA ARG A 409 6.60 5.83 -21.78
C ARG A 409 5.67 5.63 -20.59
N ARG A 410 6.08 4.88 -19.59
CA ARG A 410 5.28 4.68 -18.38
C ARG A 410 4.95 6.01 -17.71
N GLU A 411 5.93 6.89 -17.54
CA GLU A 411 5.74 8.19 -16.91
C GLU A 411 4.84 9.11 -17.74
N THR A 412 5.01 9.16 -19.07
CA THR A 412 4.21 10.01 -19.94
C THR A 412 2.80 9.50 -20.15
N SER A 413 2.59 8.17 -20.15
CA SER A 413 1.26 7.55 -20.34
C SER A 413 0.49 7.36 -19.03
N HIS A 414 1.06 7.66 -17.88
CA HIS A 414 0.48 7.38 -16.56
C HIS A 414 -0.96 7.89 -16.39
N SER A 415 -1.30 9.01 -17.00
CA SER A 415 -2.64 9.63 -16.93
C SER A 415 -3.34 9.74 -18.28
N GLN A 416 -2.82 9.11 -19.33
CA GLN A 416 -3.43 9.14 -20.67
C GLN A 416 -4.66 8.24 -20.75
N VAL A 417 -5.75 8.77 -21.25
CA VAL A 417 -7.00 8.04 -21.50
C VAL A 417 -7.72 8.64 -22.70
N PRO A 418 -8.10 7.86 -23.71
CA PRO A 418 -7.80 6.43 -23.87
C PRO A 418 -6.32 6.17 -24.11
N PHE A 419 -5.85 4.96 -23.82
CA PHE A 419 -4.46 4.57 -24.01
C PHE A 419 -4.35 3.17 -24.61
N SER A 420 -3.56 3.05 -25.68
CA SER A 420 -3.22 1.75 -26.28
C SER A 420 -1.71 1.54 -26.18
N PRO A 421 -1.27 0.52 -25.44
CA PRO A 421 0.15 0.19 -25.31
C PRO A 421 0.79 -0.18 -26.64
N THR A 422 2.07 0.13 -26.78
CA THR A 422 2.83 -0.07 -28.03
C THR A 422 3.93 -1.11 -27.94
N PHE A 423 4.26 -1.58 -26.72
CA PHE A 423 5.29 -2.60 -26.53
C PHE A 423 4.83 -3.92 -27.19
N SER A 424 5.77 -4.70 -27.77
CA SER A 424 5.41 -6.00 -28.36
C SER A 424 5.07 -7.03 -27.28
N THR A 425 4.13 -7.92 -27.58
CA THR A 425 3.85 -9.10 -26.74
C THR A 425 4.74 -10.29 -27.10
N ASP A 426 5.53 -10.23 -28.19
CA ASP A 426 6.27 -11.38 -28.72
C ASP A 426 7.31 -11.90 -27.73
N SER A 427 8.01 -11.00 -27.05
CA SER A 427 9.01 -11.34 -26.03
C SER A 427 8.44 -11.83 -24.71
N MET A 428 7.16 -11.60 -24.43
CA MET A 428 6.54 -12.02 -23.15
C MET A 428 6.49 -13.54 -23.04
N PHE A 429 6.64 -14.05 -21.83
CA PHE A 429 6.46 -15.48 -21.58
C PHE A 429 5.02 -15.91 -21.91
N PRO A 430 4.82 -17.14 -22.44
CA PRO A 430 3.49 -17.73 -22.60
C PRO A 430 2.71 -17.69 -21.29
N GLY A 431 1.40 -17.44 -21.37
CA GLY A 431 0.53 -17.33 -20.20
C GLY A 431 0.55 -15.99 -19.48
N THR A 432 1.40 -15.05 -19.88
CA THR A 432 1.46 -13.70 -19.28
C THR A 432 0.21 -12.89 -19.62
N PHE A 433 -0.44 -12.31 -18.60
CA PHE A 433 -1.45 -11.28 -18.81
C PHE A 433 -0.80 -9.94 -19.13
N TYR A 434 -1.38 -9.22 -20.06
CA TYR A 434 -0.92 -7.90 -20.49
C TYR A 434 -2.07 -6.93 -20.67
N LEU A 435 -1.78 -5.65 -20.50
CA LEU A 435 -2.72 -4.56 -20.76
C LEU A 435 -2.90 -4.42 -22.28
N GLU A 436 -4.11 -4.59 -22.78
CA GLU A 436 -4.45 -4.37 -24.18
C GLU A 436 -4.76 -2.90 -24.43
N GLU A 437 -5.63 -2.31 -23.61
CA GLU A 437 -6.01 -0.91 -23.68
C GLU A 437 -6.53 -0.36 -22.36
N ILE A 438 -6.55 0.95 -22.25
CA ILE A 438 -7.36 1.69 -21.28
C ILE A 438 -8.41 2.44 -22.11
N ASN A 439 -9.68 2.11 -21.93
CA ASN A 439 -10.76 2.71 -22.72
C ASN A 439 -11.12 4.12 -22.21
N VAL A 440 -12.02 4.81 -22.93
CA VAL A 440 -12.48 6.18 -22.59
C VAL A 440 -13.17 6.27 -21.22
N ALA A 441 -13.63 5.17 -20.64
CA ALA A 441 -14.21 5.09 -19.30
C ALA A 441 -13.18 4.79 -18.22
N TYR A 442 -11.86 4.83 -18.53
CA TYR A 442 -10.76 4.49 -17.64
C TYR A 442 -10.68 3.00 -17.26
N GLU A 443 -11.43 2.11 -17.92
CA GLU A 443 -11.37 0.68 -17.68
C GLU A 443 -10.14 0.10 -18.37
N ARG A 444 -9.39 -0.73 -17.63
CA ARG A 444 -8.22 -1.45 -18.15
C ARG A 444 -8.65 -2.81 -18.62
N VAL A 445 -8.39 -3.09 -19.90
CA VAL A 445 -8.66 -4.38 -20.53
C VAL A 445 -7.39 -5.21 -20.55
N TYR A 446 -7.44 -6.38 -19.96
CA TYR A 446 -6.31 -7.31 -19.92
C TYR A 446 -6.59 -8.51 -20.80
N ARG A 447 -5.57 -8.97 -21.53
CA ARG A 447 -5.58 -10.23 -22.25
C ARG A 447 -4.46 -11.13 -21.78
N ARG A 448 -4.58 -12.41 -22.04
CA ARG A 448 -3.58 -13.41 -21.73
C ARG A 448 -2.88 -13.88 -23.00
N LYS A 449 -1.56 -13.90 -23.03
CA LYS A 449 -0.79 -14.53 -24.11
C LYS A 449 -1.05 -16.04 -24.07
N PRO A 450 -1.37 -16.67 -25.22
CA PRO A 450 -1.61 -18.11 -25.27
C PRO A 450 -0.45 -18.91 -24.68
N LEU A 451 -0.77 -20.02 -24.01
CA LEU A 451 0.21 -21.03 -23.63
C LEU A 451 0.63 -21.75 -24.91
N ASN A 452 1.77 -21.40 -25.49
CA ASN A 452 2.34 -22.18 -26.57
C ASN A 452 2.77 -23.54 -25.99
N GLU A 453 2.77 -24.63 -26.81
CA GLU A 453 3.16 -26.00 -26.45
C GLU A 453 4.64 -26.13 -26.03
N MET A 454 5.15 -25.33 -25.13
CA MET A 454 6.43 -25.58 -24.50
C MET A 454 6.23 -26.56 -23.34
N ARG A 455 6.71 -27.78 -23.53
CA ARG A 455 6.77 -28.83 -22.53
C ARG A 455 7.46 -28.32 -21.27
N PHE A 456 6.70 -28.11 -20.19
CA PHE A 456 7.27 -28.11 -18.86
C PHE A 456 7.75 -29.54 -18.57
N VAL A 457 9.03 -29.72 -18.36
CA VAL A 457 9.60 -31.01 -17.98
C VAL A 457 9.17 -31.28 -16.54
N GLY A 458 8.19 -32.17 -16.32
CA GLY A 458 7.92 -32.63 -14.97
C GLY A 458 6.46 -32.88 -14.53
N GLY A 459 5.47 -32.90 -15.42
CA GLY A 459 4.10 -33.28 -15.05
C GLY A 459 3.32 -33.92 -16.22
N PRO A 460 2.33 -34.79 -15.96
CA PRO A 460 1.51 -35.34 -17.02
C PRO A 460 0.70 -34.21 -17.69
N LEU A 461 0.77 -34.18 -19.01
CA LEU A 461 0.00 -33.30 -19.89
C LEU A 461 -1.51 -33.53 -19.65
N ILE A 462 -2.22 -32.48 -19.22
CA ILE A 462 -3.66 -32.40 -19.47
C ILE A 462 -3.79 -32.08 -20.95
N GLN A 463 -4.36 -33.02 -21.71
CA GLN A 463 -4.70 -32.79 -23.12
C GLN A 463 -5.77 -31.70 -23.16
N ASP A 464 -5.50 -30.62 -23.90
CA ASP A 464 -6.53 -29.65 -24.28
C ASP A 464 -7.67 -30.42 -24.95
N ALA A 465 -8.83 -30.41 -24.32
CA ALA A 465 -10.06 -30.71 -25.05
C ALA A 465 -10.26 -29.55 -25.99
N GLY A 466 -10.05 -29.81 -27.29
CA GLY A 466 -10.19 -28.80 -28.31
C GLY A 466 -11.56 -28.14 -28.22
N VAL A 467 -11.54 -26.82 -28.17
CA VAL A 467 -12.72 -25.97 -28.31
C VAL A 467 -13.28 -26.24 -29.68
N THR A 468 -14.48 -26.78 -29.76
CA THR A 468 -15.18 -26.98 -31.00
C THR A 468 -15.82 -25.68 -31.46
N ASP A 469 -15.96 -25.48 -32.78
CA ASP A 469 -16.53 -24.26 -33.36
C ASP A 469 -17.92 -23.86 -32.84
N GLU A 470 -18.60 -24.74 -32.10
CA GLU A 470 -19.88 -24.45 -31.42
C GLU A 470 -19.72 -23.56 -30.15
N GLU A 471 -18.54 -23.48 -29.51
CA GLU A 471 -18.32 -22.64 -28.34
C GLU A 471 -18.04 -21.17 -28.71
N GLU A 472 -17.59 -20.86 -29.96
CA GLU A 472 -17.45 -19.48 -30.40
C GLU A 472 -18.82 -18.81 -30.68
N GLU A 473 -19.84 -19.57 -31.09
CA GLU A 473 -21.19 -19.04 -31.28
C GLU A 473 -21.87 -18.70 -29.94
N ASP A 474 -21.61 -19.46 -28.89
CA ASP A 474 -22.18 -19.20 -27.54
C ASP A 474 -21.58 -17.93 -26.90
N LEU A 475 -20.31 -17.62 -27.11
CA LEU A 475 -19.67 -16.38 -26.65
C LEU A 475 -20.22 -15.14 -27.38
N ALA A 476 -20.57 -15.23 -28.63
CA ALA A 476 -21.23 -14.18 -29.40
C ALA A 476 -22.67 -13.92 -28.94
N VAL A 477 -23.39 -14.94 -28.52
CA VAL A 477 -24.75 -14.87 -27.98
C VAL A 477 -24.75 -14.25 -26.58
N VAL A 478 -23.79 -14.55 -25.73
CA VAL A 478 -23.62 -13.94 -24.40
C VAL A 478 -23.28 -12.45 -24.52
N SER A 479 -22.43 -12.07 -25.45
CA SER A 479 -22.10 -10.66 -25.73
C SER A 479 -23.31 -9.86 -26.23
N SER A 480 -24.17 -10.46 -27.05
CA SER A 480 -25.40 -9.80 -27.55
C SER A 480 -26.47 -9.65 -26.45
N ARG A 481 -26.56 -10.61 -25.53
CA ARG A 481 -27.51 -10.55 -24.40
C ARG A 481 -27.09 -9.53 -23.35
N LEU A 482 -25.81 -9.24 -23.18
CA LEU A 482 -25.32 -8.15 -22.32
C LEU A 482 -25.63 -6.75 -22.87
N LYS A 483 -25.56 -6.58 -24.19
CA LYS A 483 -25.91 -5.31 -24.85
C LYS A 483 -27.40 -4.96 -24.80
N SER A 484 -28.27 -5.93 -24.71
CA SER A 484 -29.73 -5.72 -24.63
C SER A 484 -30.25 -5.42 -23.21
N ARG A 485 -29.43 -5.59 -22.16
CA ARG A 485 -29.82 -5.32 -20.77
C ARG A 485 -29.44 -3.93 -20.25
N LEU A 486 -28.82 -3.10 -21.06
CA LEU A 486 -28.38 -1.75 -20.68
C LEU A 486 -29.25 -0.61 -21.26
N SER A 487 -30.48 -0.90 -21.71
CA SER A 487 -31.46 0.17 -22.02
C SER A 487 -32.30 0.45 -20.77
N PHE A 488 -32.01 1.55 -20.11
CA PHE A 488 -32.84 2.08 -19.03
C PHE A 488 -34.20 2.55 -19.57
N SER A 489 -35.26 1.81 -19.26
CA SER A 489 -36.61 2.34 -19.31
C SER A 489 -37.02 2.79 -17.90
N GLU A 490 -37.67 3.94 -17.79
CA GLU A 490 -38.14 4.55 -16.56
C GLU A 490 -39.00 3.55 -15.70
N PRO A 491 -38.88 3.61 -14.36
CA PRO A 491 -39.63 2.72 -13.51
C PRO A 491 -41.07 3.17 -13.38
N PRO A 492 -42.05 2.26 -13.43
CA PRO A 492 -43.47 2.57 -13.13
C PRO A 492 -43.62 2.87 -11.66
N SER A 493 -44.42 3.89 -11.36
CA SER A 493 -44.82 4.30 -10.02
C SER A 493 -45.53 3.13 -9.28
N THR A 494 -44.85 2.56 -8.29
CA THR A 494 -45.47 1.54 -7.40
C THR A 494 -45.85 2.16 -6.07
N LYS A 495 -47.16 2.07 -5.79
CA LYS A 495 -47.77 2.36 -4.48
C LYS A 495 -47.10 1.49 -3.40
N MET A 496 -46.64 2.14 -2.35
CA MET A 496 -46.13 1.47 -1.15
C MET A 496 -47.21 0.55 -0.54
N VAL A 497 -46.89 -0.73 -0.45
CA VAL A 497 -47.63 -1.69 0.40
C VAL A 497 -46.90 -1.67 1.76
N PRO A 498 -47.67 -1.56 2.89
CA PRO A 498 -47.04 -1.57 4.21
C PRO A 498 -46.37 -2.94 4.47
N VAL A 499 -45.07 -2.93 4.74
CA VAL A 499 -44.36 -4.12 5.22
C VAL A 499 -44.77 -4.38 6.65
N ALA A 500 -45.41 -5.53 6.88
CA ALA A 500 -45.75 -6.02 8.22
C ALA A 500 -44.47 -6.12 9.08
N ALA A 501 -44.55 -5.64 10.30
CA ALA A 501 -43.47 -5.67 11.28
C ALA A 501 -42.89 -7.09 11.43
N SER A 502 -41.63 -7.24 11.18
CA SER A 502 -40.89 -8.48 11.41
C SER A 502 -40.94 -8.83 12.89
N PRO A 503 -41.15 -10.11 13.27
CA PRO A 503 -41.18 -10.48 14.67
C PRO A 503 -39.86 -10.20 15.36
N ALA A 504 -39.90 -9.65 16.55
CA ALA A 504 -38.79 -9.38 17.42
C ALA A 504 -37.83 -10.58 17.49
N LEU A 505 -36.61 -10.40 17.08
CA LEU A 505 -35.51 -11.36 17.24
C LEU A 505 -35.41 -11.73 18.72
N LYS A 506 -35.78 -12.97 19.06
CA LYS A 506 -35.61 -13.52 20.40
C LYS A 506 -34.07 -13.46 20.73
N ARG A 507 -33.74 -12.66 21.71
CA ARG A 507 -32.42 -12.75 22.42
C ARG A 507 -32.28 -14.16 22.93
N ASN A 508 -31.43 -14.97 22.31
CA ASN A 508 -30.73 -16.17 22.77
C ASN A 508 -30.67 -17.22 21.65
N GLN A 509 -29.81 -16.97 20.66
CA GLN A 509 -29.17 -18.08 19.95
C GLN A 509 -27.67 -18.02 20.27
N THR A 510 -27.24 -18.84 21.20
CA THR A 510 -25.85 -19.14 21.48
C THR A 510 -25.32 -19.94 20.29
N MET A 511 -24.49 -19.35 19.43
CA MET A 511 -23.70 -20.12 18.48
C MET A 511 -22.72 -20.98 19.30
N VAL A 512 -22.94 -22.29 19.29
CA VAL A 512 -22.03 -23.27 19.89
C VAL A 512 -20.94 -23.55 18.86
N TRP A 513 -19.76 -23.03 19.09
CA TRP A 513 -18.57 -23.32 18.28
C TRP A 513 -18.02 -24.70 18.65
N ALA A 514 -17.88 -25.58 17.67
CA ALA A 514 -17.41 -26.96 17.82
C ALA A 514 -15.87 -27.02 17.97
N SER A 515 -15.25 -26.25 18.85
CA SER A 515 -13.85 -26.41 19.25
C SER A 515 -13.73 -26.15 20.74
N GLY A 516 -13.12 -27.06 21.49
CA GLY A 516 -12.96 -27.03 22.94
C GLY A 516 -12.09 -25.89 23.51
N ARG A 517 -12.20 -24.69 22.96
CA ARG A 517 -11.60 -23.45 23.48
C ARG A 517 -12.64 -22.75 24.36
N PRO A 518 -12.23 -22.06 25.43
CA PRO A 518 -13.17 -21.31 26.26
C PRO A 518 -13.91 -20.30 25.41
N ASN A 519 -15.24 -20.25 25.56
CA ASN A 519 -16.14 -19.34 24.82
C ASN A 519 -15.74 -17.88 25.07
N VAL A 520 -14.96 -17.31 24.18
CA VAL A 520 -14.63 -15.89 24.19
C VAL A 520 -15.71 -15.14 23.44
N ARG A 521 -16.57 -14.41 24.16
CA ARG A 521 -17.56 -13.53 23.55
C ARG A 521 -16.89 -12.20 23.18
N VAL A 522 -17.01 -11.80 21.92
CA VAL A 522 -16.68 -10.46 21.47
C VAL A 522 -17.96 -9.66 21.40
N VAL A 523 -17.97 -8.50 22.05
CA VAL A 523 -19.15 -7.64 22.16
C VAL A 523 -18.77 -6.20 21.83
N VAL A 524 -19.68 -5.48 21.17
CA VAL A 524 -19.60 -4.02 21.03
C VAL A 524 -20.15 -3.42 22.34
N THR A 525 -19.33 -2.61 23.00
CA THR A 525 -19.66 -2.04 24.31
C THR A 525 -20.00 -0.55 24.26
N GLY A 526 -19.60 0.15 23.20
CA GLY A 526 -19.93 1.55 22.98
C GLY A 526 -19.93 1.89 21.49
N ILE A 527 -20.79 2.81 21.11
CA ILE A 527 -20.97 3.30 19.74
C ILE A 527 -21.10 4.81 19.76
N ALA A 528 -20.48 5.48 18.81
CA ALA A 528 -20.74 6.88 18.51
C ALA A 528 -20.74 7.12 17.00
N ALA A 529 -21.64 7.95 16.53
CA ALA A 529 -21.76 8.34 15.13
C ALA A 529 -21.77 9.87 15.01
N ALA A 530 -20.80 10.39 14.29
CA ALA A 530 -20.78 11.78 13.86
C ALA A 530 -21.53 11.88 12.53
N LEU A 531 -22.64 12.59 12.53
CA LEU A 531 -23.53 12.72 11.37
C LEU A 531 -23.73 14.18 11.00
N PRO A 532 -23.94 14.49 9.72
CA PRO A 532 -24.40 15.81 9.31
C PRO A 532 -25.73 16.15 9.99
N GLY A 533 -25.93 17.41 10.35
CA GLY A 533 -27.18 17.84 10.96
C GLY A 533 -27.32 19.35 10.94
N ARG A 534 -28.56 19.85 11.08
CA ARG A 534 -28.88 21.28 11.14
C ARG A 534 -28.41 21.94 12.44
N THR A 535 -28.09 21.15 13.46
CA THR A 535 -27.55 21.62 14.72
C THR A 535 -26.04 21.70 14.70
N LYS A 536 -25.48 22.61 15.48
CA LYS A 536 -24.01 22.79 15.60
C LYS A 536 -23.31 21.61 16.28
N ASP A 537 -24.07 20.70 16.90
CA ASP A 537 -23.54 19.55 17.64
C ASP A 537 -23.55 18.31 16.75
N VAL A 538 -22.37 17.90 16.34
CA VAL A 538 -22.15 16.74 15.45
C VAL A 538 -22.53 15.42 16.12
N PHE A 539 -22.47 15.34 17.45
CA PHE A 539 -22.84 14.15 18.24
C PHE A 539 -24.16 14.29 18.95
N ALA A 540 -24.84 15.42 18.79
CA ALA A 540 -26.18 15.71 19.31
C ALA A 540 -26.35 15.43 20.80
N LYS A 541 -25.73 16.23 21.66
CA LYS A 541 -25.98 16.18 23.10
C LYS A 541 -27.46 16.46 23.36
N GLY A 542 -28.24 15.40 23.60
CA GLY A 542 -29.66 15.47 23.93
C GLY A 542 -30.64 15.04 22.85
N VAL A 543 -30.26 15.00 21.55
CA VAL A 543 -31.10 14.47 20.47
C VAL A 543 -30.21 13.64 19.54
N ASN A 544 -30.36 12.33 19.56
CA ASN A 544 -29.56 11.41 18.80
C ASN A 544 -29.75 11.64 17.29
N ASN A 545 -28.72 12.08 16.55
CA ASN A 545 -28.79 12.30 15.12
C ASN A 545 -29.20 11.04 14.33
N VAL A 546 -28.82 9.86 14.82
CA VAL A 546 -29.25 8.57 14.23
C VAL A 546 -30.76 8.43 14.34
N GLN A 547 -31.36 8.76 15.49
CA GLN A 547 -32.80 8.69 15.66
C GLN A 547 -33.54 9.68 14.75
N ARG A 548 -33.04 10.89 14.58
CA ARG A 548 -33.61 11.89 13.67
C ARG A 548 -33.63 11.40 12.22
N ILE A 549 -32.57 10.71 11.77
CA ILE A 549 -32.53 10.10 10.43
C ILE A 549 -33.53 8.95 10.33
N ILE A 550 -33.66 8.11 11.38
CA ILE A 550 -34.64 7.01 11.43
C ILE A 550 -36.08 7.58 11.39
N ASP A 551 -36.31 8.70 12.06
CA ASP A 551 -37.60 9.39 12.07
C ASP A 551 -37.93 10.12 10.74
N GLY A 552 -37.04 10.00 9.73
CA GLY A 552 -37.22 10.54 8.38
C GLY A 552 -36.74 11.98 8.22
N GLU A 553 -36.04 12.54 9.19
CA GLU A 553 -35.51 13.90 9.06
C GLU A 553 -34.32 13.93 8.07
N THR A 554 -34.39 14.79 7.05
CA THR A 554 -33.27 14.97 6.12
C THR A 554 -32.22 15.91 6.68
N CYS A 555 -30.96 15.48 6.64
CA CYS A 555 -29.78 16.30 6.96
C CYS A 555 -29.24 17.04 5.73
N ILE A 556 -29.80 16.83 4.55
CA ILE A 556 -29.44 17.51 3.30
C ILE A 556 -30.20 18.84 3.22
N GLY A 557 -29.49 19.90 2.97
CA GLY A 557 -30.05 21.25 2.86
C GLY A 557 -29.40 22.07 1.75
N PRO A 558 -29.91 23.29 1.47
CA PRO A 558 -29.29 24.16 0.49
C PRO A 558 -27.88 24.55 0.91
N ILE A 559 -26.98 24.65 -0.08
CA ILE A 559 -25.63 25.14 0.13
C ILE A 559 -25.71 26.66 0.40
N PRO A 560 -25.04 27.18 1.45
CA PRO A 560 -24.94 28.58 1.71
C PRO A 560 -24.33 29.39 0.53
N ASP A 561 -24.78 30.62 0.32
CA ASP A 561 -24.35 31.41 -0.83
C ASP A 561 -22.85 31.77 -0.80
N ASP A 562 -22.28 32.00 0.37
CA ASP A 562 -20.84 32.21 0.56
C ASP A 562 -19.99 30.99 0.13
N VAL A 563 -20.50 29.79 0.32
CA VAL A 563 -19.86 28.56 -0.18
C VAL A 563 -20.00 28.47 -1.70
N LYS A 564 -21.17 28.85 -2.27
CA LYS A 564 -21.36 28.90 -3.71
C LYS A 564 -20.44 29.94 -4.37
N ASP A 565 -20.29 31.11 -3.77
CA ASP A 565 -19.33 32.15 -4.22
C ASP A 565 -17.89 31.57 -4.25
N SER A 566 -17.46 30.92 -3.17
CA SER A 566 -16.16 30.25 -3.10
C SER A 566 -15.98 29.16 -4.16
N MET A 567 -17.06 28.48 -4.57
CA MET A 567 -17.01 27.50 -5.65
C MET A 567 -16.88 28.17 -7.02
N LEU A 568 -17.53 29.31 -7.25
CA LEU A 568 -17.40 30.10 -8.50
C LEU A 568 -15.97 30.62 -8.66
N ASP A 569 -15.36 31.11 -7.59
CA ASP A 569 -13.99 31.64 -7.58
C ASP A 569 -12.96 30.58 -7.98
N LYS A 570 -13.27 29.28 -7.75
CA LYS A 570 -12.41 28.15 -8.13
C LYS A 570 -12.49 27.76 -9.61
N ASN A 571 -13.25 28.49 -10.44
CA ASN A 571 -13.42 28.20 -11.88
C ASN A 571 -13.83 26.77 -12.19
N VAL A 572 -14.77 26.23 -11.43
CA VAL A 572 -15.30 24.87 -11.62
C VAL A 572 -16.01 24.76 -12.96
N ALA A 573 -15.86 23.66 -13.67
CA ALA A 573 -16.53 23.39 -14.93
C ALA A 573 -17.39 22.12 -14.83
N LEU A 574 -18.60 22.19 -15.38
CA LEU A 574 -19.45 21.03 -15.60
C LEU A 574 -18.98 20.27 -16.85
N LEU A 575 -18.88 18.97 -16.79
CA LEU A 575 -18.65 18.11 -17.94
C LEU A 575 -20.00 17.70 -18.53
N ALA A 576 -20.40 18.32 -19.64
CA ALA A 576 -21.61 17.95 -20.37
C ALA A 576 -21.28 16.90 -21.44
N LYS A 577 -22.04 15.79 -21.48
CA LYS A 577 -21.97 14.82 -22.58
C LYS A 577 -22.72 15.34 -23.79
N ASN A 578 -22.05 15.40 -24.92
CA ASN A 578 -22.65 15.72 -26.20
C ASN A 578 -23.35 14.48 -26.82
N ALA A 579 -24.20 14.69 -27.80
CA ALA A 579 -24.93 13.61 -28.48
C ALA A 579 -24.00 12.61 -29.23
N ASP A 580 -22.78 13.05 -29.56
CA ASP A 580 -21.74 12.25 -30.20
C ASP A 580 -20.85 11.47 -29.23
N GLY A 581 -21.15 11.53 -27.91
CA GLY A 581 -20.37 10.87 -26.86
C GLY A 581 -19.15 11.67 -26.37
N THR A 582 -18.84 12.81 -27.00
CA THR A 582 -17.78 13.72 -26.54
C THR A 582 -18.20 14.50 -25.30
N GLN A 583 -17.25 15.02 -24.54
CA GLN A 583 -17.51 15.84 -23.36
C GLN A 583 -17.07 17.30 -23.58
N THR A 584 -17.96 18.22 -23.29
CA THR A 584 -17.65 19.66 -23.30
C THR A 584 -17.55 20.19 -21.88
N LYS A 585 -16.49 20.93 -21.58
CA LYS A 585 -16.33 21.65 -20.32
C LYS A 585 -17.13 22.95 -20.36
N ILE A 586 -18.18 23.05 -19.57
CA ILE A 586 -18.98 24.27 -19.42
C ILE A 586 -18.60 24.93 -18.09
N PRO A 587 -17.97 26.13 -18.11
CA PRO A 587 -17.65 26.84 -16.88
C PRO A 587 -18.91 27.18 -16.10
N ILE A 588 -18.94 26.89 -14.81
CA ILE A 588 -20.01 27.26 -13.89
C ILE A 588 -19.78 28.75 -13.53
N LYS A 589 -20.73 29.61 -13.86
CA LYS A 589 -20.61 31.08 -13.66
C LYS A 589 -21.72 31.70 -12.80
N THR A 590 -22.72 30.90 -12.44
CA THR A 590 -23.88 31.36 -11.65
C THR A 590 -24.18 30.37 -10.52
N HIS A 591 -24.81 30.86 -9.46
CA HIS A 591 -25.23 30.02 -8.33
C HIS A 591 -26.16 28.88 -8.76
N ASP A 592 -27.06 29.12 -9.71
CA ASP A 592 -28.05 28.14 -10.19
C ASP A 592 -27.40 26.98 -10.95
N ALA A 593 -26.26 27.23 -11.60
CA ALA A 593 -25.51 26.21 -12.31
C ALA A 593 -24.60 25.37 -11.39
N ASN A 594 -24.47 25.74 -10.13
CA ASN A 594 -23.66 25.08 -9.13
C ASN A 594 -24.45 23.96 -8.42
N ILE A 595 -23.76 23.14 -7.61
CA ILE A 595 -24.41 22.16 -6.71
C ILE A 595 -25.31 22.92 -5.73
N GLN A 596 -26.58 22.50 -5.60
CA GLN A 596 -27.56 23.23 -4.81
C GLN A 596 -27.73 22.67 -3.38
N LEU A 597 -27.44 21.41 -3.18
CA LEU A 597 -27.71 20.71 -1.93
C LEU A 597 -26.47 20.05 -1.39
N CYS A 598 -26.29 20.08 -0.07
CA CYS A 598 -25.24 19.32 0.61
C CYS A 598 -25.68 18.93 2.03
N ALA A 599 -25.01 17.95 2.59
CA ALA A 599 -25.08 17.60 4.00
C ALA A 599 -23.87 18.18 4.70
N THR A 600 -24.07 19.19 5.53
CA THR A 600 -22.99 19.91 6.21
C THR A 600 -22.79 19.40 7.64
N ILE A 601 -21.54 19.32 8.04
CA ILE A 601 -21.15 19.20 9.45
C ILE A 601 -20.98 20.63 9.99
N GLY A 602 -21.68 20.99 11.07
CA GLY A 602 -21.60 22.29 11.71
C GLY A 602 -20.19 22.63 12.22
N ASN A 603 -20.04 23.76 12.88
CA ASN A 603 -18.78 24.19 13.47
C ASN A 603 -18.34 23.20 14.56
N PHE A 604 -17.42 22.32 14.20
CA PHE A 604 -16.84 21.32 15.09
C PHE A 604 -15.40 21.70 15.43
N ASN A 605 -15.05 21.59 16.71
CA ASN A 605 -13.70 21.84 17.20
C ASN A 605 -13.30 20.76 18.22
N LEU A 606 -12.24 20.03 17.92
CA LEU A 606 -11.74 18.94 18.78
C LEU A 606 -11.18 19.46 20.12
N THR A 607 -10.85 20.76 20.21
CA THR A 607 -10.38 21.35 21.49
C THR A 607 -11.47 21.34 22.56
N SER A 608 -12.75 21.26 22.18
CA SER A 608 -13.86 21.10 23.14
C SER A 608 -13.80 19.79 23.93
N TYR A 609 -12.97 18.83 23.49
CA TYR A 609 -12.66 17.57 24.17
C TYR A 609 -11.41 17.68 25.06
N GLY A 610 -10.89 18.87 25.29
CA GLY A 610 -9.65 19.08 26.03
C GLY A 610 -8.38 18.73 25.25
N VAL A 611 -8.49 18.43 23.96
CA VAL A 611 -7.33 18.19 23.09
C VAL A 611 -6.62 19.50 22.83
N PRO A 612 -5.32 19.62 23.13
CA PRO A 612 -4.56 20.86 22.88
C PRO A 612 -4.62 21.29 21.42
N GLU A 613 -4.72 22.60 21.19
CA GLU A 613 -4.73 23.18 19.82
C GLU A 613 -3.48 22.77 19.02
N SER A 614 -2.33 22.60 19.68
CA SER A 614 -1.10 22.12 19.04
C SER A 614 -1.24 20.72 18.45
N ILE A 615 -2.12 19.86 18.99
CA ILE A 615 -2.45 18.54 18.47
C ILE A 615 -3.60 18.63 17.47
N ALA A 616 -4.69 19.33 17.83
CA ALA A 616 -5.88 19.46 16.97
C ALA A 616 -5.52 20.07 15.60
N SER A 617 -4.67 21.11 15.58
CA SER A 617 -4.22 21.76 14.34
C SER A 617 -3.36 20.88 13.40
N THR A 618 -2.87 19.73 13.87
CA THR A 618 -2.16 18.75 13.02
C THR A 618 -3.11 17.79 12.29
N MET A 619 -4.40 17.85 12.58
CA MET A 619 -5.44 17.00 11.99
C MET A 619 -6.29 17.80 11.02
N ASP A 620 -6.67 17.20 9.91
CA ASP A 620 -7.75 17.77 9.14
C ASP A 620 -9.10 17.60 9.86
N ARG A 621 -10.12 18.28 9.34
CA ARG A 621 -11.44 18.30 9.99
C ARG A 621 -12.08 16.90 10.05
N ALA A 622 -11.92 16.09 9.02
CA ALA A 622 -12.47 14.72 9.00
C ALA A 622 -11.79 13.82 10.05
N VAL A 623 -10.48 13.94 10.20
CA VAL A 623 -9.72 13.22 11.23
C VAL A 623 -10.12 13.70 12.63
N GLN A 624 -10.30 15.01 12.84
CA GLN A 624 -10.75 15.54 14.13
C GLN A 624 -12.12 14.96 14.54
N VAL A 625 -13.07 14.89 13.60
CA VAL A 625 -14.39 14.31 13.83
C VAL A 625 -14.30 12.81 14.13
N ALA A 626 -13.47 12.09 13.41
CA ALA A 626 -13.27 10.65 13.64
C ALA A 626 -12.62 10.35 14.99
N VAL A 627 -11.64 11.16 15.40
CA VAL A 627 -11.03 11.06 16.73
C VAL A 627 -12.07 11.31 17.82
N ALA A 628 -12.89 12.34 17.67
CA ALA A 628 -13.97 12.63 18.63
C ALA A 628 -15.01 11.51 18.67
N ALA A 629 -15.36 10.89 17.55
CA ALA A 629 -16.24 9.71 17.54
C ALA A 629 -15.64 8.55 18.34
N GLY A 630 -14.32 8.32 18.25
CA GLY A 630 -13.63 7.35 19.08
C GLY A 630 -13.72 7.67 20.58
N LEU A 631 -13.56 8.93 20.96
CA LEU A 631 -13.69 9.41 22.34
C LEU A 631 -15.13 9.23 22.86
N GLU A 632 -16.12 9.62 22.09
CA GLU A 632 -17.54 9.45 22.46
C GLU A 632 -17.93 7.96 22.58
N ALA A 633 -17.40 7.09 21.73
CA ALA A 633 -17.63 5.65 21.86
C ALA A 633 -17.00 5.06 23.14
N LEU A 634 -15.84 5.54 23.55
CA LEU A 634 -15.23 5.20 24.83
C LEU A 634 -16.07 5.67 26.01
N LYS A 635 -16.68 6.84 25.92
CA LYS A 635 -17.57 7.40 26.92
C LYS A 635 -18.88 6.62 26.98
N ASP A 636 -19.48 6.29 25.84
CA ASP A 636 -20.68 5.44 25.74
C ASP A 636 -20.43 4.06 26.37
N ALA A 637 -19.25 3.49 26.13
CA ALA A 637 -18.79 2.26 26.78
C ALA A 637 -18.56 2.38 28.30
N LYS A 638 -18.62 3.58 28.86
CA LYS A 638 -18.30 3.89 30.27
C LYS A 638 -16.88 3.49 30.68
N ILE A 639 -15.93 3.57 29.75
CA ILE A 639 -14.51 3.29 30.01
C ILE A 639 -13.78 4.57 30.40
N VAL A 640 -14.19 5.69 29.82
CA VAL A 640 -13.72 7.02 30.15
C VAL A 640 -14.90 7.87 30.63
N THR A 641 -14.63 8.88 31.44
CA THR A 641 -15.69 9.77 31.96
C THR A 641 -16.05 10.86 30.97
N GLY A 642 -15.09 11.28 30.15
CA GLY A 642 -15.19 12.48 29.30
C GLY A 642 -15.23 13.79 30.11
N GLU A 643 -14.95 13.75 31.40
CA GLU A 643 -14.95 14.88 32.33
C GLU A 643 -13.59 14.99 33.00
N GLY A 644 -13.07 16.20 33.16
CA GLY A 644 -11.78 16.47 33.76
C GLY A 644 -11.04 17.59 33.06
N GLU A 645 -9.93 18.04 33.66
CA GLU A 645 -9.10 19.07 33.09
C GLU A 645 -8.25 18.51 31.94
N GLY A 646 -8.29 19.15 30.78
CA GLY A 646 -7.55 18.73 29.59
C GLY A 646 -7.96 17.33 29.11
N LEU A 647 -6.97 16.46 28.89
CA LEU A 647 -7.17 15.09 28.42
C LEU A 647 -7.44 14.08 29.54
N SER A 648 -7.44 14.47 30.82
CA SER A 648 -7.50 13.52 31.94
C SER A 648 -8.74 12.63 31.93
N GLY A 649 -9.90 13.15 31.50
CA GLY A 649 -11.16 12.41 31.39
C GLY A 649 -11.23 11.43 30.21
N TRP A 650 -10.26 11.45 29.28
CA TRP A 650 -10.25 10.67 28.06
C TRP A 650 -9.19 9.56 28.04
N VAL A 651 -8.35 9.49 29.06
CA VAL A 651 -7.27 8.52 29.18
C VAL A 651 -7.84 7.16 29.59
N LEU A 652 -7.43 6.10 28.92
CA LEU A 652 -7.77 4.73 29.29
C LEU A 652 -7.23 4.37 30.68
N PRO A 653 -7.96 3.55 31.47
CA PRO A 653 -7.41 2.96 32.67
C PRO A 653 -6.08 2.26 32.41
N LEU A 654 -5.11 2.37 33.31
CA LEU A 654 -3.77 1.78 33.18
C LEU A 654 -3.81 0.28 32.80
N SER A 655 -4.75 -0.47 33.38
CA SER A 655 -4.93 -1.90 33.07
C SER A 655 -5.38 -2.20 31.64
N MET A 656 -5.81 -1.17 30.90
CA MET A 656 -6.30 -1.31 29.52
C MET A 656 -5.34 -0.71 28.49
N GLN A 657 -4.41 0.15 28.87
CA GLN A 657 -3.56 0.87 27.91
C GLN A 657 -2.72 -0.05 27.04
N ASP A 658 -2.15 -1.12 27.60
CA ASP A 658 -1.27 -2.06 26.88
C ASP A 658 -2.07 -3.11 26.08
N THR A 659 -3.36 -3.26 26.34
CA THR A 659 -4.23 -4.26 25.73
C THR A 659 -5.27 -3.66 24.78
N THR A 660 -5.36 -2.32 24.70
CA THR A 660 -6.27 -1.64 23.78
C THR A 660 -5.55 -1.26 22.50
N GLY A 661 -6.04 -1.76 21.38
CA GLY A 661 -5.60 -1.38 20.04
C GLY A 661 -6.54 -0.38 19.40
N VAL A 662 -6.04 0.36 18.41
CA VAL A 662 -6.83 1.28 17.59
C VAL A 662 -6.77 0.81 16.13
N VAL A 663 -7.94 0.56 15.55
CA VAL A 663 -8.08 0.26 14.12
C VAL A 663 -8.90 1.37 13.49
N TYR A 664 -8.30 2.03 12.50
CA TYR A 664 -8.87 3.20 11.84
C TYR A 664 -9.03 2.94 10.35
N ALA A 665 -10.18 3.35 9.80
CA ALA A 665 -10.43 3.28 8.37
C ALA A 665 -10.78 4.66 7.82
N THR A 666 -10.24 4.99 6.64
CA THR A 666 -10.59 6.20 5.90
C THR A 666 -10.60 5.93 4.41
N SER A 667 -11.48 6.62 3.68
CA SER A 667 -11.58 6.50 2.23
C SER A 667 -10.93 7.66 1.49
N PHE A 668 -10.88 8.84 2.10
CA PHE A 668 -10.41 10.08 1.46
C PHE A 668 -9.42 10.79 2.38
N PRO A 669 -8.11 10.80 2.04
CA PRO A 669 -7.16 11.63 2.74
C PRO A 669 -7.47 13.12 2.52
N ALA A 670 -7.04 13.94 3.45
CA ALA A 670 -7.25 15.39 3.55
C ALA A 670 -6.92 16.20 2.28
N LEU A 671 -7.82 16.16 1.33
CA LEU A 671 -7.65 16.87 0.07
C LEU A 671 -7.71 18.41 0.27
N ASP A 672 -8.53 18.87 1.23
CA ASP A 672 -8.74 20.29 1.50
C ASP A 672 -7.46 20.97 1.99
N ALA A 673 -6.73 20.34 2.91
CA ALA A 673 -5.46 20.87 3.39
C ALA A 673 -4.39 20.93 2.29
N ALA A 674 -4.40 19.95 1.36
CA ALA A 674 -3.50 19.95 0.22
C ALA A 674 -3.82 21.07 -0.78
N ILE A 675 -5.10 21.30 -1.07
CA ILE A 675 -5.54 22.39 -1.95
C ILE A 675 -5.20 23.74 -1.34
N GLU A 676 -5.44 23.93 -0.04
CA GLU A 676 -5.14 25.19 0.66
C GLU A 676 -3.64 25.52 0.60
N GLU A 677 -2.77 24.54 0.87
CA GLU A 677 -1.32 24.78 0.86
C GLU A 677 -0.77 25.03 -0.55
N VAL A 678 -1.30 24.31 -1.54
CA VAL A 678 -0.97 24.54 -2.95
C VAL A 678 -1.44 25.93 -3.39
N SER A 679 -2.63 26.37 -2.97
CA SER A 679 -3.14 27.72 -3.28
C SER A 679 -2.24 28.80 -2.68
N LYS A 680 -1.84 28.67 -1.41
CA LYS A 680 -0.88 29.59 -0.76
C LYS A 680 0.45 29.67 -1.51
N PHE A 681 0.96 28.52 -1.98
CA PHE A 681 2.18 28.49 -2.78
C PHE A 681 2.02 29.25 -4.10
N PHE A 682 0.91 29.05 -4.81
CA PHE A 682 0.65 29.76 -6.07
C PHE A 682 0.36 31.24 -5.86
N GLU A 683 -0.33 31.65 -4.81
CA GLU A 683 -0.53 33.04 -4.45
C GLU A 683 0.79 33.80 -4.29
N THR A 684 1.81 33.17 -3.71
CA THR A 684 3.14 33.78 -3.58
C THR A 684 3.92 33.81 -4.90
N LYS A 685 3.54 33.00 -5.90
CA LYS A 685 4.18 33.01 -7.23
C LYS A 685 3.50 33.91 -8.26
N THR A 686 2.20 34.14 -8.10
CA THR A 686 1.41 34.98 -9.06
C THR A 686 1.69 36.45 -8.93
N VAL A 687 2.34 36.91 -7.89
CA VAL A 687 2.77 38.34 -7.71
C VAL A 687 4.18 38.57 -8.30
N LYS A 688 4.51 37.96 -9.43
CA LYS A 688 5.65 38.44 -10.22
C LYS A 688 5.16 39.48 -11.22
N GLY A 689 5.45 40.76 -10.93
CA GLY A 689 5.16 41.91 -11.76
C GLY A 689 5.85 41.95 -13.14
N SER A 690 5.92 40.83 -13.86
CA SER A 690 6.50 40.79 -15.21
C SER A 690 5.49 40.97 -16.33
N GLN A 691 4.20 40.95 -16.06
CA GLN A 691 3.16 41.18 -17.09
C GLN A 691 2.53 42.60 -17.07
N ILE A 692 2.76 43.37 -16.02
CA ILE A 692 2.21 44.73 -15.93
C ILE A 692 2.80 45.67 -16.99
N PRO A 693 4.11 45.65 -17.32
CA PRO A 693 4.66 46.45 -18.40
C PRO A 693 4.09 46.11 -19.78
N GLU A 694 3.79 44.84 -20.05
CA GLU A 694 3.20 44.40 -21.31
C GLU A 694 1.73 44.78 -21.43
N ILE A 695 0.98 44.70 -20.33
CA ILE A 695 -0.44 45.16 -20.28
C ILE A 695 -0.52 46.65 -20.45
N VAL A 696 0.33 47.44 -19.81
CA VAL A 696 0.40 48.89 -19.95
C VAL A 696 0.80 49.28 -21.37
N THR A 697 1.76 48.62 -21.95
CA THR A 697 2.21 48.80 -23.33
C THR A 697 1.11 48.41 -24.34
N GLY A 698 0.39 47.32 -24.07
CA GLY A 698 -0.75 46.88 -24.88
C GLY A 698 -1.95 47.83 -24.81
N LEU A 699 -2.25 48.35 -23.63
CA LEU A 699 -3.29 49.40 -23.42
C LEU A 699 -2.92 50.69 -24.10
N ARG A 700 -1.67 51.13 -24.01
CA ARG A 700 -1.13 52.31 -24.69
C ARG A 700 -1.32 52.18 -26.22
N LYS A 701 -0.91 51.08 -26.79
CA LYS A 701 -1.03 50.79 -28.23
C LYS A 701 -2.48 50.73 -28.71
N ARG A 702 -3.39 50.24 -27.89
CA ARG A 702 -4.84 50.22 -28.18
C ARG A 702 -5.48 51.59 -28.07
N LEU A 703 -5.06 52.42 -27.13
CA LEU A 703 -5.49 53.83 -26.99
C LEU A 703 -4.98 54.67 -28.17
N GLU A 704 -3.71 54.53 -28.55
CA GLU A 704 -3.12 55.20 -29.71
C GLU A 704 -3.83 54.82 -31.02
N ASN A 705 -4.25 53.56 -31.17
CA ASN A 705 -5.02 53.12 -32.34
C ASN A 705 -6.49 53.51 -32.34
N ALA A 706 -7.09 53.76 -31.17
CA ALA A 706 -8.52 54.06 -31.02
C ALA A 706 -8.85 55.56 -31.09
N ILE A 707 -7.91 56.46 -30.76
CA ILE A 707 -8.21 57.88 -30.52
C ILE A 707 -7.57 58.77 -31.62
N GLY A 708 -6.74 58.25 -32.50
CA GLY A 708 -5.93 59.10 -33.42
C GLY A 708 -5.00 60.01 -32.58
N LYS A 709 -4.19 60.85 -33.21
CA LYS A 709 -3.21 61.69 -32.50
C LYS A 709 -3.81 62.37 -31.27
N LEU A 710 -3.33 62.01 -30.10
CA LEU A 710 -3.71 62.59 -28.82
C LEU A 710 -3.38 64.07 -28.78
N SER A 711 -4.26 64.94 -28.18
CA SER A 711 -3.90 66.27 -27.88
C SER A 711 -2.73 66.34 -26.88
N PRO A 712 -1.93 67.42 -26.88
CA PRO A 712 -0.80 67.55 -25.94
C PRO A 712 -1.21 67.36 -24.46
N GLN A 713 -2.40 67.80 -24.08
CA GLN A 713 -2.95 67.68 -22.74
C GLN A 713 -3.35 66.17 -22.37
N SER A 714 -3.74 65.40 -23.38
CA SER A 714 -4.06 63.99 -23.22
C SER A 714 -2.78 63.18 -23.17
N GLU A 715 -1.71 63.61 -23.77
CA GLU A 715 -0.38 63.01 -23.74
C GLU A 715 0.28 63.22 -22.38
N GLU A 716 0.17 64.42 -21.77
CA GLU A 716 0.59 64.72 -20.42
C GLU A 716 -0.16 63.85 -19.36
N ALA A 717 -1.48 63.72 -19.49
CA ALA A 717 -2.31 62.94 -18.63
C ALA A 717 -1.96 61.42 -18.72
N LEU A 718 -1.62 60.93 -19.92
CA LEU A 718 -1.17 59.56 -20.12
C LEU A 718 0.25 59.29 -19.57
N VAL A 719 1.12 60.28 -19.65
CA VAL A 719 2.46 60.23 -19.02
C VAL A 719 2.33 60.20 -17.50
N GLU A 720 1.41 60.99 -16.94
CA GLU A 720 1.18 61.05 -15.50
C GLU A 720 0.52 59.74 -14.96
N ILE A 721 -0.45 59.18 -15.69
CA ILE A 721 -1.03 57.86 -15.38
C ILE A 721 0.02 56.74 -15.50
N SER A 722 0.89 56.83 -16.52
CA SER A 722 1.99 55.88 -16.69
C SER A 722 3.02 56.00 -15.56
N LYS A 723 3.25 57.21 -15.07
CA LYS A 723 4.14 57.48 -13.94
C LYS A 723 3.57 56.97 -12.62
N LEU A 724 2.26 57.22 -12.38
CA LEU A 724 1.54 56.70 -11.23
C LEU A 724 1.43 55.16 -11.25
N ALA A 725 1.23 54.56 -12.41
CA ALA A 725 1.24 53.12 -12.59
C ALA A 725 2.66 52.51 -12.34
N LEU A 726 3.68 53.21 -12.77
CA LEU A 726 5.08 52.83 -12.52
C LEU A 726 5.46 53.00 -11.04
N GLU A 727 5.00 54.08 -10.39
CA GLU A 727 5.20 54.29 -8.95
C GLU A 727 4.40 53.31 -8.11
N ALA A 728 3.21 52.91 -8.54
CA ALA A 728 2.43 51.86 -7.90
C ALA A 728 3.08 50.45 -8.05
N THR A 729 3.84 50.24 -9.13
CA THR A 729 4.58 49.00 -9.39
C THR A 729 5.98 48.96 -8.77
N THR A 730 6.56 50.16 -8.46
CA THR A 730 7.88 50.27 -7.80
C THR A 730 7.80 50.31 -6.27
N LYS A 731 6.64 50.55 -5.68
CA LYS A 731 6.43 50.18 -4.29
C LYS A 731 6.38 48.67 -4.18
N GLU A 732 7.52 48.08 -3.97
CA GLU A 732 7.63 46.68 -3.58
C GLU A 732 6.74 46.42 -2.36
N ALA A 733 5.51 45.94 -2.61
CA ALA A 733 4.82 45.23 -1.56
C ALA A 733 5.77 44.08 -1.12
N PRO A 734 6.05 43.90 0.18
CA PRO A 734 6.97 42.88 0.63
C PRO A 734 6.52 41.56 0.03
N ILE A 735 7.37 40.97 -0.81
CA ILE A 735 7.14 39.65 -1.40
C ILE A 735 6.88 38.72 -0.23
N LYS A 736 5.62 38.32 -0.02
CA LYS A 736 5.28 37.30 0.96
C LYS A 736 6.06 36.06 0.59
N LYS A 737 7.15 35.82 1.30
CA LYS A 737 7.94 34.60 1.14
C LYS A 737 7.04 33.43 1.53
N TYR A 738 6.87 32.47 0.64
CA TYR A 738 6.16 31.24 0.99
C TYR A 738 6.88 30.55 2.14
N GLU A 739 6.19 30.38 3.25
CA GLU A 739 6.66 29.59 4.38
C GLU A 739 5.81 28.33 4.44
N PHE A 740 6.47 27.18 4.25
CA PHE A 740 5.83 25.88 4.33
C PHE A 740 5.39 25.59 5.77
N ASP A 741 4.08 25.40 5.97
CA ASP A 741 3.56 24.94 7.26
C ASP A 741 3.84 23.46 7.48
N ARG A 742 4.77 23.13 8.38
CA ARG A 742 5.08 21.74 8.73
C ARG A 742 3.87 20.94 9.23
N LYS A 743 2.84 21.61 9.77
CA LYS A 743 1.60 20.96 10.20
C LYS A 743 0.82 20.38 9.03
N PHE A 744 1.01 20.92 7.83
CA PHE A 744 0.45 20.36 6.59
C PHE A 744 0.81 18.88 6.40
N LEU A 745 2.04 18.48 6.68
CA LEU A 745 2.49 17.10 6.57
C LEU A 745 1.66 16.16 7.45
N PHE A 746 1.36 16.57 8.68
CA PHE A 746 0.55 15.75 9.59
C PHE A 746 -0.91 15.66 9.16
N ARG A 747 -1.45 16.71 8.51
CA ARG A 747 -2.81 16.70 7.98
C ARG A 747 -2.96 15.76 6.79
N VAL A 748 -1.98 15.70 5.89
CA VAL A 748 -2.02 14.87 4.68
C VAL A 748 -1.76 13.40 4.98
N LEU A 749 -1.01 13.10 6.03
CA LEU A 749 -0.61 11.73 6.40
C LEU A 749 -1.71 10.84 6.95
N VAL A 750 -2.87 11.38 7.27
CA VAL A 750 -4.00 10.65 7.86
C VAL A 750 -3.54 9.73 9.02
N LEU A 751 -3.08 10.33 10.11
CA LEU A 751 -2.59 9.61 11.29
C LEU A 751 -3.69 9.41 12.36
N GLY A 752 -4.96 9.33 11.97
CA GLY A 752 -6.10 9.29 12.89
C GLY A 752 -6.00 8.19 13.94
N ASN A 753 -5.50 7.01 13.57
CA ASN A 753 -5.24 5.92 14.50
C ASN A 753 -4.17 6.27 15.55
N ALA A 754 -3.05 6.84 15.13
CA ALA A 754 -1.95 7.22 16.02
C ALA A 754 -2.36 8.39 16.93
N GLN A 755 -3.09 9.34 16.39
CA GLN A 755 -3.57 10.52 17.14
C GLN A 755 -4.60 10.13 18.19
N LEU A 756 -5.57 9.25 17.87
CA LEU A 756 -6.50 8.72 18.86
C LEU A 756 -5.76 7.90 19.92
N ALA A 757 -4.85 7.00 19.52
CA ALA A 757 -4.05 6.20 20.44
C ALA A 757 -3.22 7.08 21.40
N GLN A 758 -2.63 8.17 20.89
CA GLN A 758 -1.89 9.13 21.71
C GLN A 758 -2.78 9.82 22.75
N ILE A 759 -3.97 10.28 22.36
CA ILE A 759 -4.92 10.97 23.24
C ILE A 759 -5.37 10.04 24.37
N VAL A 760 -5.78 8.82 24.04
CA VAL A 760 -6.29 7.86 25.02
C VAL A 760 -5.20 7.03 25.71
N LYS A 761 -3.93 7.21 25.32
CA LYS A 761 -2.76 6.45 25.77
C LYS A 761 -2.85 4.95 25.51
N ALA A 762 -3.47 4.54 24.41
CA ALA A 762 -3.49 3.15 23.97
C ALA A 762 -2.10 2.73 23.44
N ARG A 763 -1.58 1.59 23.90
CA ARG A 763 -0.27 1.03 23.55
C ARG A 763 -0.35 -0.34 22.87
N GLY A 764 -1.54 -0.86 22.65
CA GLY A 764 -1.78 -2.09 21.90
C GLY A 764 -1.64 -1.89 20.38
N PRO A 765 -2.01 -2.90 19.57
CA PRO A 765 -1.90 -2.84 18.12
C PRO A 765 -2.60 -1.61 17.56
N ASN A 766 -1.91 -0.88 16.69
CA ASN A 766 -2.41 0.34 16.07
C ASN A 766 -2.33 0.20 14.55
N MET A 767 -3.48 0.20 13.87
CA MET A 767 -3.60 -0.12 12.46
C MET A 767 -4.49 0.89 11.74
N GLN A 768 -4.13 1.16 10.48
CA GLN A 768 -4.97 1.91 9.57
C GLN A 768 -5.24 1.09 8.31
N THR A 769 -6.45 1.15 7.79
CA THR A 769 -6.85 0.50 6.55
C THR A 769 -7.56 1.50 5.64
N ASN A 770 -7.37 1.30 4.33
CA ASN A 770 -8.07 2.06 3.31
C ASN A 770 -8.72 1.06 2.34
N ALA A 771 -10.02 0.92 2.44
CA ALA A 771 -10.81 0.01 1.61
C ALA A 771 -12.15 0.66 1.22
N ALA A 772 -12.12 1.93 0.89
CA ALA A 772 -13.29 2.74 0.56
C ALA A 772 -14.42 2.52 1.60
N CYS A 773 -15.66 2.33 1.16
CA CYS A 773 -16.83 2.14 2.04
C CYS A 773 -16.77 0.84 2.88
N ALA A 774 -15.95 -0.14 2.51
CA ALA A 774 -15.77 -1.40 3.26
C ALA A 774 -14.77 -1.30 4.42
N GLY A 775 -14.10 -0.16 4.61
CA GLY A 775 -13.06 0.03 5.62
C GLY A 775 -13.51 -0.32 7.04
N ASN A 776 -14.71 0.05 7.42
CA ASN A 776 -15.26 -0.24 8.75
C ASN A 776 -15.48 -1.74 9.00
N ASN A 777 -15.95 -2.48 8.01
CA ASN A 777 -16.14 -3.94 8.12
C ASN A 777 -14.80 -4.65 8.25
N ILE A 778 -13.78 -4.18 7.53
CA ILE A 778 -12.41 -4.68 7.61
C ILE A 778 -11.80 -4.40 8.98
N CYS A 779 -12.02 -3.21 9.55
CA CYS A 779 -11.62 -2.91 10.92
C CYS A 779 -12.21 -3.90 11.93
N LEU A 780 -13.48 -4.23 11.82
CA LEU A 780 -14.14 -5.23 12.68
C LEU A 780 -13.51 -6.61 12.51
N LEU A 781 -13.24 -7.05 11.28
CA LEU A 781 -12.58 -8.33 11.01
C LEU A 781 -11.18 -8.41 11.62
N PHE A 782 -10.38 -7.35 11.53
CA PHE A 782 -9.07 -7.29 12.20
C PHE A 782 -9.17 -7.39 13.73
N ILE A 783 -10.15 -6.72 14.32
CA ILE A 783 -10.40 -6.79 15.76
C ILE A 783 -10.72 -8.22 16.19
N PHE A 784 -11.56 -8.94 15.44
CA PHE A 784 -11.93 -10.32 15.71
C PHE A 784 -10.74 -11.27 15.52
N SER A 785 -9.90 -11.09 14.50
CA SER A 785 -8.76 -11.97 14.20
C SER A 785 -7.60 -11.82 15.19
N HIS A 786 -7.32 -10.59 15.65
CA HIS A 786 -6.19 -10.31 16.57
C HIS A 786 -6.37 -10.92 17.98
N ARG A 787 -7.60 -11.19 18.39
CA ARG A 787 -7.88 -11.74 19.72
C ARG A 787 -7.37 -13.17 19.96
N SER A 788 -7.15 -13.92 18.91
CA SER A 788 -6.64 -15.29 19.01
C SER A 788 -5.20 -15.41 19.53
N TYR A 789 -4.46 -14.30 19.55
CA TYR A 789 -3.03 -14.24 19.92
C TYR A 789 -2.72 -13.52 21.22
N CYS A 790 -3.66 -12.81 21.81
CA CYS A 790 -3.45 -12.17 23.12
C CYS A 790 -3.72 -13.17 24.23
N LEU A 791 -2.67 -13.58 24.94
CA LEU A 791 -2.73 -14.50 26.09
C LEU A 791 -3.49 -13.91 27.31
N HIS A 792 -3.91 -12.66 27.26
CA HIS A 792 -4.77 -12.04 28.26
C HIS A 792 -6.14 -11.68 27.66
N PRO A 793 -7.23 -11.96 28.35
CA PRO A 793 -8.56 -11.66 27.85
C PRO A 793 -8.73 -10.12 27.75
N ILE A 794 -8.72 -9.60 26.54
CA ILE A 794 -9.16 -8.21 26.30
C ILE A 794 -10.65 -8.18 26.64
N LYS A 795 -11.01 -7.40 27.67
CA LYS A 795 -12.40 -7.41 28.18
C LYS A 795 -13.35 -6.56 27.34
N LYS A 796 -12.85 -5.61 26.54
CA LYS A 796 -13.70 -4.69 25.76
C LYS A 796 -13.00 -4.24 24.46
N ILE A 797 -13.78 -4.05 23.41
CA ILE A 797 -13.35 -3.60 22.07
C ILE A 797 -14.27 -2.44 21.63
N PHE A 798 -13.72 -1.43 21.01
CA PHE A 798 -14.39 -0.22 20.55
C PHE A 798 -14.50 -0.15 19.02
#